data_f759c6e01f57779961e488c4dbe38c7b
#
_entry.id   f759c6e01f57779961e488c4dbe38c7b
#
_cell.length_a   1.000
_cell.length_b   1.000
_cell.length_c   1.000
_cell.angle_alpha   90.00
_cell.angle_beta   90.00
_cell.angle_gamma   90.00
#
_symmetry.space_group_name_H-M   'P 1'
#
loop_
_entity.id
_entity.type
_entity.pdbx_description
1 polymer ?
#
loop_
_entity_poly.entity_id
_entity_poly.type
_entity_poly.pdbx_seq_one_letter_code
_entity_poly.pdbx_strand_id
1 'polypeptide(L)'
;MIRHISALTRHRRQAMLATSALAWGLLAFPSAQAQTTAAPNETPAAASPTPTVKLRPLHVHGQASADVINSMKVDPDADYSAVGKPRVMTTTVTLKTLQSRMIDSISDYARRVDAGINYNNNNLSINMRGLDQNRILTTIDGIRTIWANDGARGVDGGVSSYDFNSLGSIDIVKNANSGFFGTGALGGVVSLKTLDPEDILTGNKVFGGLTKLTYDGSSESGYLNQALAGRYHNTMILVQGGYQTGSQTGNMGGTGGVGTTRSDKDPASYTQGNFLGKIHQYVEGGHRFGLTGEVFDRNYNENTLSSISSTYSRYHTLEESKRSRVSGSYDYKAERPSAFISEAHLIAYWQKVNMITDTAANRLTAPIGEYDRNSNLAVQSYGTTGSITSNVFTGPLHHVITLGGEAYITDTSQYAGGIDNCTATVYACSFLHVNQSDMPDVHGTDLGAIVQDRIGVGKMEWLHITPGFRFDYYKRSPQYTATYVNNAAYSGTPNGASGSHYSPKVLVEARVLKNLTLYGQYSEAFRAPSATEMYLTYGGTGSYVSIGNQNLKPETSRGWEVGARYGDTKRGATISFFDNYYHNFIDTITTTAAAAGIGGYYPFGVFEYVNRQHVRIYGVEARANWTFANYWQVWTSLAYSDGRDTDEHVHLNSVAPFRGIVGVAYNREHWGANFSTTFAAARNKVENMASNANKTPGYAIFDLTGWYSPKFFPNLRVQAGMYNMFNKRYYNALDIPDSISVPKSYYSQPGRSFKVTTLINF
;
A
#
# COMPACT_ATOMS: atom_id res chain seq x y z
N MET A 1 -21.46 -35.31 11.29
CA MET A 1 -20.52 -34.18 11.22
C MET A 1 -19.47 -34.32 10.12
N ILE A 2 -18.95 -35.49 9.80
CA ILE A 2 -17.95 -35.72 8.71
C ILE A 2 -18.51 -35.55 7.28
N ARG A 3 -19.83 -35.58 7.09
CA ARG A 3 -20.47 -35.47 5.76
C ARG A 3 -20.65 -34.05 5.22
N HIS A 4 -20.62 -33.01 6.04
CA HIS A 4 -20.78 -31.62 5.61
C HIS A 4 -19.44 -30.96 5.15
N ILE A 5 -18.30 -31.41 5.67
CA ILE A 5 -16.99 -30.92 5.26
C ILE A 5 -16.62 -31.39 3.84
N SER A 6 -17.13 -32.56 3.42
CA SER A 6 -16.89 -33.09 2.05
C SER A 6 -17.67 -32.34 0.95
N ALA A 7 -18.75 -31.66 1.26
CA ALA A 7 -19.55 -30.91 0.29
C ALA A 7 -18.94 -29.54 -0.06
N LEU A 8 -18.36 -28.85 0.90
CA LEU A 8 -17.67 -27.57 0.68
C LEU A 8 -16.37 -27.75 -0.13
N THR A 9 -15.64 -28.84 0.10
CA THR A 9 -14.44 -29.16 -0.68
C THR A 9 -14.76 -29.56 -2.13
N ARG A 10 -15.92 -30.14 -2.40
CA ARG A 10 -16.33 -30.48 -3.77
C ARG A 10 -16.71 -29.27 -4.63
N HIS A 11 -17.41 -28.30 -4.07
CA HIS A 11 -17.74 -27.07 -4.80
C HIS A 11 -16.50 -26.20 -5.09
N ARG A 12 -15.52 -26.14 -4.17
CA ARG A 12 -14.27 -25.43 -4.41
C ARG A 12 -13.40 -26.08 -5.50
N ARG A 13 -13.40 -27.44 -5.62
CA ARG A 13 -12.69 -28.12 -6.70
C ARG A 13 -13.33 -27.90 -8.08
N GLN A 14 -14.62 -27.73 -8.16
CA GLN A 14 -15.30 -27.42 -9.44
C GLN A 14 -15.07 -25.96 -9.89
N ALA A 15 -14.96 -25.01 -8.97
CA ALA A 15 -14.60 -23.64 -9.29
C ALA A 15 -13.13 -23.47 -9.75
N MET A 16 -12.21 -24.28 -9.20
CA MET A 16 -10.79 -24.30 -9.65
C MET A 16 -10.60 -24.90 -11.03
N LEU A 17 -11.42 -25.91 -11.41
CA LEU A 17 -11.38 -26.50 -12.75
C LEU A 17 -11.97 -25.57 -13.82
N ALA A 18 -12.93 -24.72 -13.46
CA ALA A 18 -13.51 -23.74 -14.38
C ALA A 18 -12.54 -22.59 -14.72
N THR A 19 -11.71 -22.15 -13.76
CA THR A 19 -10.69 -21.11 -14.01
C THR A 19 -9.49 -21.62 -14.81
N SER A 20 -9.10 -22.89 -14.65
CA SER A 20 -8.04 -23.47 -15.47
C SER A 20 -8.48 -23.75 -16.92
N ALA A 21 -9.76 -24.04 -17.15
CA ALA A 21 -10.29 -24.25 -18.50
C ALA A 21 -10.40 -22.95 -19.32
N LEU A 22 -10.63 -21.80 -18.68
CA LEU A 22 -10.63 -20.50 -19.37
C LEU A 22 -9.23 -20.05 -19.82
N ALA A 23 -8.16 -20.46 -19.12
CA ALA A 23 -6.80 -20.12 -19.50
C ALA A 23 -6.28 -20.89 -20.74
N TRP A 24 -6.86 -22.04 -21.05
CA TRP A 24 -6.50 -22.84 -22.22
C TRP A 24 -7.39 -22.64 -23.44
N GLY A 25 -8.57 -22.04 -23.25
CA GLY A 25 -9.54 -21.78 -24.34
C GLY A 25 -9.20 -20.62 -25.27
N LEU A 26 -8.22 -19.78 -24.92
CA LEU A 26 -7.84 -18.56 -25.67
C LEU A 26 -6.69 -18.79 -26.67
N LEU A 27 -6.19 -20.02 -26.84
CA LEU A 27 -5.05 -20.33 -27.75
C LEU A 27 -5.45 -20.98 -29.08
N ALA A 28 -6.74 -21.07 -29.40
CA ALA A 28 -7.17 -21.63 -30.68
C ALA A 28 -7.94 -20.57 -31.51
N PHE A 29 -7.22 -19.77 -32.28
CA PHE A 29 -7.80 -19.01 -33.40
C PHE A 29 -7.59 -19.78 -34.69
N PRO A 30 -8.67 -20.06 -35.48
CA PRO A 30 -8.51 -20.63 -36.82
C PRO A 30 -7.98 -19.56 -37.78
N SER A 31 -6.99 -19.90 -38.56
CA SER A 31 -6.49 -19.10 -39.68
C SER A 31 -7.56 -18.99 -40.77
N ALA A 32 -8.11 -17.81 -40.98
CA ALA A 32 -8.95 -17.52 -42.12
C ALA A 32 -8.07 -17.32 -43.37
N GLN A 33 -8.15 -18.22 -44.31
CA GLN A 33 -7.60 -18.04 -45.66
C GLN A 33 -8.52 -17.13 -46.46
N ALA A 34 -7.99 -16.04 -46.97
CA ALA A 34 -8.66 -15.16 -47.90
C ALA A 34 -8.64 -15.79 -49.30
N GLN A 35 -9.81 -16.10 -49.83
CA GLN A 35 -9.97 -16.46 -51.24
C GLN A 35 -10.02 -15.17 -52.07
N THR A 36 -9.07 -15.04 -53.00
CA THR A 36 -9.11 -14.04 -54.08
C THR A 36 -9.96 -14.51 -55.23
N THR A 37 -11.06 -13.80 -55.50
CA THR A 37 -11.81 -13.91 -56.77
C THR A 37 -11.38 -12.82 -57.73
N ALA A 38 -10.87 -13.21 -58.89
CA ALA A 38 -10.56 -12.32 -60.02
C ALA A 38 -11.82 -11.97 -60.79
N ALA A 39 -11.96 -10.72 -61.19
CA ALA A 39 -12.97 -10.24 -62.15
C ALA A 39 -12.31 -9.66 -63.41
N PRO A 40 -12.94 -9.71 -64.56
CA PRO A 40 -12.26 -9.61 -65.86
C PRO A 40 -12.08 -8.18 -66.37
N ASN A 41 -11.10 -8.07 -67.29
CA ASN A 41 -10.69 -6.87 -68.03
C ASN A 41 -11.81 -6.28 -68.92
N GLU A 42 -11.99 -4.96 -68.86
CA GLU A 42 -12.49 -4.16 -69.96
C GLU A 42 -11.61 -2.92 -70.16
N THR A 43 -11.24 -2.67 -71.41
CA THR A 43 -10.38 -1.58 -71.86
C THR A 43 -11.22 -0.34 -72.16
N PRO A 44 -10.85 0.89 -71.69
CA PRO A 44 -11.57 2.09 -72.12
C PRO A 44 -10.77 2.93 -73.13
N ALA A 45 -11.56 3.62 -73.94
CA ALA A 45 -11.12 4.60 -74.93
C ALA A 45 -10.61 5.91 -74.32
N ALA A 46 -9.70 6.58 -75.05
CA ALA A 46 -9.06 7.81 -74.67
C ALA A 46 -9.98 9.03 -74.58
N ALA A 47 -9.81 9.83 -73.50
CA ALA A 47 -10.37 11.17 -73.34
C ALA A 47 -9.30 12.17 -72.90
N SER A 48 -9.39 13.37 -73.39
CA SER A 48 -8.48 14.51 -73.31
C SER A 48 -8.20 15.07 -71.91
N PRO A 49 -7.06 15.76 -71.67
CA PRO A 49 -6.62 16.13 -70.32
C PRO A 49 -7.31 17.39 -69.78
N THR A 50 -7.93 17.26 -68.61
CA THR A 50 -8.38 18.36 -67.75
C THR A 50 -7.25 18.72 -66.75
N PRO A 51 -7.06 19.97 -66.36
CA PRO A 51 -5.93 20.37 -65.50
C PRO A 51 -6.10 19.77 -64.08
N THR A 52 -5.17 18.93 -63.70
CA THR A 52 -5.08 18.34 -62.36
C THR A 52 -4.63 19.35 -61.32
N VAL A 53 -5.55 19.77 -60.46
CA VAL A 53 -5.21 20.37 -59.16
C VAL A 53 -4.58 19.28 -58.32
N LYS A 54 -3.27 19.36 -58.04
CA LYS A 54 -2.59 18.50 -57.08
C LYS A 54 -3.07 18.87 -55.68
N LEU A 55 -4.06 18.16 -55.18
CA LEU A 55 -4.38 18.13 -53.77
C LEU A 55 -3.21 17.45 -53.03
N ARG A 56 -2.70 18.11 -52.00
CA ARG A 56 -1.75 17.47 -51.07
C ARG A 56 -2.34 16.16 -50.56
N PRO A 57 -1.59 15.05 -50.51
CA PRO A 57 -2.11 13.81 -49.93
C PRO A 57 -2.51 14.07 -48.49
N LEU A 58 -3.78 13.81 -48.20
CA LEU A 58 -4.30 13.75 -46.84
C LEU A 58 -3.73 12.47 -46.23
N HIS A 59 -2.63 12.59 -45.46
CA HIS A 59 -2.16 11.48 -44.65
C HIS A 59 -3.14 11.34 -43.46
N VAL A 60 -4.12 10.45 -43.62
CA VAL A 60 -4.89 9.95 -42.49
C VAL A 60 -3.96 9.03 -41.69
N HIS A 61 -3.26 9.58 -40.71
CA HIS A 61 -2.52 8.79 -39.76
C HIS A 61 -3.48 8.16 -38.75
N GLY A 62 -3.97 6.98 -39.07
CA GLY A 62 -4.80 6.14 -38.18
C GLY A 62 -4.02 5.45 -37.05
N GLN A 63 -2.81 5.89 -36.74
CA GLN A 63 -2.01 5.39 -35.62
C GLN A 63 -1.51 6.60 -34.83
N ALA A 64 -1.81 6.61 -33.51
CA ALA A 64 -1.07 7.51 -32.62
C ALA A 64 0.43 7.24 -32.84
N SER A 65 1.20 8.25 -33.21
CA SER A 65 2.61 8.06 -33.43
C SER A 65 3.24 7.51 -32.16
N ALA A 66 4.28 6.68 -32.29
CA ALA A 66 5.03 6.19 -31.14
C ALA A 66 5.50 7.36 -30.24
N ASP A 67 5.67 8.54 -30.84
CA ASP A 67 6.04 9.77 -30.15
C ASP A 67 4.93 10.31 -29.24
N VAL A 68 3.64 10.22 -29.61
CA VAL A 68 2.52 10.62 -28.73
C VAL A 68 2.43 9.68 -27.54
N ILE A 69 2.54 8.38 -27.77
CA ILE A 69 2.53 7.39 -26.68
C ILE A 69 3.73 7.58 -25.77
N ASN A 70 4.93 7.81 -26.34
CA ASN A 70 6.14 8.04 -25.56
C ASN A 70 6.13 9.39 -24.83
N SER A 71 5.49 10.43 -25.38
CA SER A 71 5.35 11.74 -24.73
C SER A 71 4.42 11.69 -23.52
N MET A 72 3.49 10.74 -23.48
CA MET A 72 2.57 10.51 -22.35
C MET A 72 3.15 9.55 -21.29
N LYS A 73 4.24 8.84 -21.59
CA LYS A 73 4.96 8.07 -20.59
C LYS A 73 5.57 9.02 -19.58
N VAL A 74 5.39 8.72 -18.31
CA VAL A 74 6.09 9.40 -17.23
C VAL A 74 7.58 9.08 -17.37
N ASP A 75 8.38 10.07 -17.73
CA ASP A 75 9.84 9.94 -17.70
C ASP A 75 10.28 9.87 -16.23
N PRO A 76 10.82 8.74 -15.74
CA PRO A 76 11.30 8.63 -14.37
C PRO A 76 12.45 9.58 -14.04
N ASP A 77 13.10 10.14 -15.08
CA ASP A 77 14.16 11.15 -14.96
C ASP A 77 13.63 12.59 -15.19
N ALA A 78 12.35 12.75 -15.53
CA ALA A 78 11.74 14.09 -15.67
C ALA A 78 11.77 14.83 -14.33
N ASP A 79 12.08 16.12 -14.38
CA ASP A 79 12.17 16.96 -13.17
C ASP A 79 10.87 17.06 -12.36
N TYR A 80 9.76 16.70 -12.99
CA TYR A 80 8.44 16.56 -12.38
C TYR A 80 7.70 15.34 -12.95
N SER A 81 7.68 14.25 -12.20
CA SER A 81 6.76 13.16 -12.51
C SER A 81 5.36 13.55 -12.06
N ALA A 82 4.39 13.29 -12.94
CA ALA A 82 2.96 13.40 -12.74
C ALA A 82 2.50 14.15 -11.47
N VAL A 83 1.94 15.31 -11.69
CA VAL A 83 1.10 16.07 -10.76
C VAL A 83 1.60 16.16 -9.32
N GLY A 84 2.40 17.18 -9.02
CA GLY A 84 2.62 17.65 -7.65
C GLY A 84 3.62 16.93 -6.78
N LYS A 85 4.39 15.96 -7.30
CA LYS A 85 5.42 15.25 -6.52
C LYS A 85 6.79 15.92 -6.66
N PRO A 86 7.30 16.62 -5.64
CA PRO A 86 8.61 17.25 -5.73
C PRO A 86 9.71 16.19 -5.78
N ARG A 87 10.56 16.24 -6.81
CA ARG A 87 11.65 15.28 -7.04
C ARG A 87 12.60 15.14 -5.84
N VAL A 88 12.85 16.21 -5.12
CA VAL A 88 13.78 16.23 -3.98
C VAL A 88 13.29 15.38 -2.79
N MET A 89 11.98 15.16 -2.66
CA MET A 89 11.36 14.44 -1.55
C MET A 89 10.75 13.10 -1.95
N THR A 90 10.69 12.80 -3.25
CA THR A 90 10.08 11.57 -3.77
C THR A 90 11.15 10.52 -4.07
N THR A 91 10.87 9.29 -3.69
CA THR A 91 11.64 8.12 -4.11
C THR A 91 10.78 7.27 -5.03
N THR A 92 11.18 7.16 -6.28
CA THR A 92 10.54 6.28 -7.26
C THR A 92 11.32 4.98 -7.41
N VAL A 93 10.64 3.84 -7.33
CA VAL A 93 11.20 2.52 -7.59
C VAL A 93 10.40 1.85 -8.70
N THR A 94 11.06 1.62 -9.82
CA THR A 94 10.46 1.06 -11.03
C THR A 94 10.39 -0.47 -10.98
N LEU A 95 9.51 -1.07 -11.81
CA LEU A 95 9.41 -2.52 -12.02
C LEU A 95 10.79 -3.17 -12.25
N LYS A 96 11.63 -2.56 -13.08
CA LYS A 96 13.00 -3.04 -13.36
C LYS A 96 13.83 -3.15 -12.08
N THR A 97 13.73 -2.17 -11.18
CA THR A 97 14.45 -2.18 -9.90
C THR A 97 13.87 -3.24 -8.97
N LEU A 98 12.55 -3.35 -8.87
CA LEU A 98 11.87 -4.37 -8.07
C LEU A 98 12.31 -5.77 -8.51
N GLN A 99 12.24 -6.05 -9.80
CA GLN A 99 12.66 -7.33 -10.38
C GLN A 99 14.16 -7.59 -10.18
N SER A 100 15.03 -6.61 -10.47
CA SER A 100 16.48 -6.81 -10.39
C SER A 100 17.00 -7.10 -8.98
N ARG A 101 16.29 -6.64 -7.97
CA ARG A 101 16.62 -6.85 -6.56
C ARG A 101 15.78 -7.93 -5.89
N MET A 102 14.94 -8.67 -6.64
CA MET A 102 14.04 -9.70 -6.12
C MET A 102 13.16 -9.16 -4.96
N ILE A 103 12.59 -7.96 -5.15
CA ILE A 103 11.67 -7.34 -4.19
C ILE A 103 10.26 -7.80 -4.56
N ASP A 104 9.64 -8.59 -3.71
CA ASP A 104 8.34 -9.22 -3.95
C ASP A 104 7.28 -8.83 -2.91
N SER A 105 7.67 -7.99 -1.94
CA SER A 105 6.78 -7.46 -0.91
C SER A 105 7.27 -6.10 -0.41
N ILE A 106 6.39 -5.39 0.28
CA ILE A 106 6.77 -4.13 0.95
C ILE A 106 7.74 -4.39 2.11
N SER A 107 7.67 -5.55 2.75
CA SER A 107 8.63 -5.99 3.77
C SER A 107 10.03 -6.18 3.16
N ASP A 108 10.14 -6.81 1.99
CA ASP A 108 11.38 -6.90 1.22
C ASP A 108 11.93 -5.51 0.84
N TYR A 109 11.03 -4.60 0.42
CA TYR A 109 11.39 -3.21 0.11
C TYR A 109 11.98 -2.51 1.33
N ALA A 110 11.29 -2.54 2.45
CA ALA A 110 11.73 -1.95 3.72
C ALA A 110 13.07 -2.51 4.17
N ARG A 111 13.30 -3.81 4.00
CA ARG A 111 14.52 -4.48 4.43
C ARG A 111 15.73 -4.18 3.54
N ARG A 112 15.55 -4.00 2.22
CA ARG A 112 16.67 -4.01 1.26
C ARG A 112 16.83 -2.76 0.41
N VAL A 113 15.86 -1.82 0.48
CA VAL A 113 15.87 -0.62 -0.38
C VAL A 113 15.95 0.66 0.43
N ASP A 114 15.10 0.81 1.44
CA ASP A 114 14.93 2.06 2.18
C ASP A 114 14.86 1.83 3.69
N ALA A 115 15.91 2.23 4.40
CA ALA A 115 15.98 2.09 5.85
C ALA A 115 14.94 2.93 6.61
N GLY A 116 14.42 4.01 6.03
CA GLY A 116 13.38 4.86 6.62
C GLY A 116 11.95 4.34 6.43
N ILE A 117 11.81 3.22 5.70
CA ILE A 117 10.53 2.50 5.56
C ILE A 117 10.61 1.24 6.41
N ASN A 118 9.60 1.01 7.21
CA ASN A 118 9.42 -0.22 7.95
C ASN A 118 8.09 -0.86 7.58
N TYR A 119 7.93 -2.14 7.88
CA TYR A 119 6.68 -2.85 7.73
C TYR A 119 6.35 -3.55 9.04
N ASN A 120 5.15 -3.34 9.54
CA ASN A 120 4.65 -4.01 10.73
C ASN A 120 3.83 -5.22 10.30
N ASN A 121 4.35 -6.42 10.57
CA ASN A 121 3.70 -7.66 10.17
C ASN A 121 2.46 -8.00 11.02
N ASN A 122 2.31 -7.40 12.20
CA ASN A 122 1.15 -7.68 13.06
C ASN A 122 -0.12 -6.99 12.55
N ASN A 123 0.01 -5.77 12.02
CA ASN A 123 -1.14 -5.00 11.51
C ASN A 123 -1.07 -4.76 10.00
N LEU A 124 -0.15 -5.41 9.29
CA LEU A 124 0.04 -5.36 7.85
C LEU A 124 0.15 -3.93 7.29
N SER A 125 0.79 -3.03 8.03
CA SER A 125 0.92 -1.62 7.67
C SER A 125 2.35 -1.18 7.40
N ILE A 126 2.48 -0.14 6.56
CA ILE A 126 3.72 0.55 6.30
C ILE A 126 3.95 1.55 7.42
N ASN A 127 5.16 1.55 7.98
CA ASN A 127 5.58 2.54 8.98
C ASN A 127 6.66 3.44 8.39
N MET A 128 6.46 4.75 8.48
CA MET A 128 7.41 5.78 8.10
C MET A 128 7.60 6.74 9.27
N ARG A 129 8.87 6.90 9.71
CA ARG A 129 9.22 7.87 10.76
C ARG A 129 8.43 7.68 12.06
N GLY A 130 7.99 6.45 12.37
CA GLY A 130 7.22 6.14 13.57
C GLY A 130 5.70 6.33 13.45
N LEU A 131 5.20 6.62 12.25
CA LEU A 131 3.77 6.65 11.95
C LEU A 131 3.40 5.48 11.03
N ASP A 132 2.23 4.89 11.24
CA ASP A 132 1.73 3.76 10.47
C ASP A 132 0.20 3.82 10.32
N GLN A 133 -0.40 2.74 9.84
CA GLN A 133 -1.84 2.57 9.66
C GLN A 133 -2.43 3.69 8.80
N ASN A 134 -3.52 4.33 9.26
CA ASN A 134 -4.21 5.41 8.57
C ASN A 134 -3.49 6.79 8.64
N ARG A 135 -2.29 6.84 9.24
CA ARG A 135 -1.40 8.01 9.25
C ARG A 135 -0.42 8.02 8.07
N ILE A 136 -0.35 6.90 7.34
CA ILE A 136 0.38 6.80 6.07
C ILE A 136 -0.64 6.63 4.96
N LEU A 137 -0.75 7.63 4.09
CA LEU A 137 -1.64 7.54 2.95
C LEU A 137 -1.06 6.59 1.91
N THR A 138 -1.75 5.48 1.66
CA THR A 138 -1.45 4.60 0.53
C THR A 138 -2.46 4.81 -0.58
N THR A 139 -1.99 4.93 -1.82
CA THR A 139 -2.84 5.02 -3.01
C THR A 139 -2.44 3.95 -4.03
N ILE A 140 -3.40 3.44 -4.80
CA ILE A 140 -3.18 2.54 -5.93
C ILE A 140 -3.78 3.18 -7.17
N ASP A 141 -2.95 3.45 -8.17
CA ASP A 141 -3.31 4.21 -9.39
C ASP A 141 -4.01 5.55 -9.08
N GLY A 142 -3.55 6.26 -8.03
CA GLY A 142 -4.12 7.53 -7.58
C GLY A 142 -5.37 7.42 -6.70
N ILE A 143 -5.91 6.22 -6.51
CA ILE A 143 -7.08 5.95 -5.68
C ILE A 143 -6.61 5.57 -4.27
N ARG A 144 -7.14 6.25 -3.27
CA ARG A 144 -6.88 6.02 -1.85
C ARG A 144 -7.25 4.59 -1.44
N THR A 145 -6.33 3.87 -0.79
CA THR A 145 -6.66 2.61 -0.11
C THR A 145 -7.27 2.90 1.26
N ILE A 146 -8.02 1.94 1.76
CA ILE A 146 -8.78 2.09 3.00
C ILE A 146 -8.06 1.29 4.08
N TRP A 147 -7.80 1.92 5.23
CA TRP A 147 -7.46 1.23 6.46
C TRP A 147 -8.76 0.77 7.14
N ALA A 148 -8.88 -0.54 7.32
CA ALA A 148 -9.98 -1.17 8.04
C ALA A 148 -9.45 -1.71 9.37
N ASN A 149 -10.02 -1.23 10.48
CA ASN A 149 -9.63 -1.65 11.83
C ASN A 149 -10.86 -1.82 12.70
N ASP A 150 -10.97 -2.98 13.30
CA ASP A 150 -11.84 -3.29 14.44
C ASP A 150 -11.00 -4.01 15.49
N GLY A 151 -10.32 -3.23 16.34
CA GLY A 151 -9.41 -3.75 17.35
C GLY A 151 -10.08 -4.62 18.38
N ALA A 152 -11.38 -4.49 18.61
CA ALA A 152 -12.15 -5.33 19.51
C ALA A 152 -12.31 -6.77 19.00
N ARG A 153 -12.28 -6.94 17.68
CA ARG A 153 -12.44 -8.22 17.00
C ARG A 153 -11.16 -8.72 16.30
N GLY A 154 -10.05 -8.00 16.44
CA GLY A 154 -8.78 -8.36 15.82
C GLY A 154 -8.78 -8.23 14.30
N VAL A 155 -9.61 -7.35 13.73
CA VAL A 155 -9.63 -7.04 12.30
C VAL A 155 -8.73 -5.85 12.04
N ASP A 156 -7.63 -6.08 11.34
CA ASP A 156 -6.68 -5.03 10.94
C ASP A 156 -6.22 -5.22 9.49
N GLY A 157 -6.11 -4.15 8.72
CA GLY A 157 -5.54 -4.21 7.37
C GLY A 157 -6.24 -3.34 6.34
N GLY A 158 -6.32 -3.86 5.12
CA GLY A 158 -6.95 -3.18 3.97
C GLY A 158 -5.94 -2.44 3.10
N VAL A 159 -4.97 -1.71 3.65
CA VAL A 159 -3.96 -0.99 2.87
C VAL A 159 -3.00 -1.93 2.13
N SER A 160 -2.87 -3.17 2.56
CA SER A 160 -2.04 -4.22 1.94
C SER A 160 -2.83 -5.16 1.02
N SER A 161 -4.11 -4.85 0.73
CA SER A 161 -4.98 -5.68 -0.12
C SER A 161 -4.66 -5.48 -1.61
N TYR A 162 -3.43 -5.79 -2.02
CA TYR A 162 -2.98 -5.76 -3.41
C TYR A 162 -1.87 -6.80 -3.65
N ASP A 163 -1.71 -7.23 -4.89
CA ASP A 163 -0.57 -8.05 -5.26
C ASP A 163 0.63 -7.17 -5.61
N PHE A 164 1.74 -7.35 -4.90
CA PHE A 164 2.97 -6.61 -5.13
C PHE A 164 3.54 -6.83 -6.55
N ASN A 165 3.30 -7.98 -7.14
CA ASN A 165 3.77 -8.31 -8.48
C ASN A 165 2.87 -7.77 -9.61
N SER A 166 1.73 -7.16 -9.28
CA SER A 166 0.94 -6.38 -10.22
C SER A 166 1.44 -4.94 -10.36
N LEU A 167 2.47 -4.53 -9.60
CA LEU A 167 2.96 -3.16 -9.59
C LEU A 167 3.98 -2.90 -10.70
N GLY A 168 3.84 -1.77 -11.38
CA GLY A 168 4.79 -1.19 -12.32
C GLY A 168 5.80 -0.26 -11.63
N SER A 169 5.37 0.49 -10.62
CA SER A 169 6.23 1.37 -9.81
C SER A 169 5.66 1.67 -8.43
N ILE A 170 6.56 2.12 -7.56
CA ILE A 170 6.25 2.61 -6.21
C ILE A 170 6.88 3.98 -6.05
N ASP A 171 6.07 4.99 -5.72
CA ASP A 171 6.54 6.31 -5.32
C ASP A 171 6.31 6.51 -3.83
N ILE A 172 7.34 6.94 -3.13
CA ILE A 172 7.28 7.22 -1.70
C ILE A 172 7.65 8.68 -1.46
N VAL A 173 6.73 9.41 -0.85
CA VAL A 173 6.94 10.77 -0.36
C VAL A 173 6.92 10.71 1.15
N LYS A 174 8.04 10.99 1.78
CA LYS A 174 8.16 11.06 3.24
C LYS A 174 7.86 12.47 3.72
N ASN A 175 7.35 12.59 4.92
CA ASN A 175 6.90 13.82 5.56
C ASN A 175 5.41 14.13 5.37
N ALA A 176 4.89 14.96 6.26
CA ALA A 176 3.54 15.49 6.20
C ALA A 176 3.26 16.12 4.83
N ASN A 177 2.29 15.63 4.11
CA ASN A 177 1.99 16.10 2.75
C ASN A 177 0.49 16.10 2.41
N SER A 178 -0.36 16.35 3.41
CA SER A 178 -1.80 16.53 3.14
C SER A 178 -2.06 17.71 2.21
N GLY A 179 -1.15 18.67 2.15
CA GLY A 179 -1.23 19.81 1.25
C GLY A 179 -1.31 19.46 -0.25
N PHE A 180 -1.07 18.20 -0.64
CA PHE A 180 -1.33 17.75 -2.02
C PHE A 180 -2.21 16.49 -2.04
N PHE A 181 -1.99 15.54 -1.14
CA PHE A 181 -2.59 14.21 -1.20
C PHE A 181 -3.81 14.03 -0.29
N GLY A 182 -4.12 15.01 0.57
CA GLY A 182 -5.29 14.98 1.45
C GLY A 182 -5.11 14.30 2.80
N THR A 183 -6.22 14.01 3.44
CA THR A 183 -6.27 13.43 4.78
C THR A 183 -5.47 12.12 4.90
N GLY A 184 -4.85 11.88 6.05
CA GLY A 184 -4.09 10.65 6.33
C GLY A 184 -2.61 10.69 5.89
N ALA A 185 -2.14 11.75 5.21
CA ALA A 185 -0.73 11.90 4.85
C ALA A 185 0.09 12.59 5.96
N LEU A 186 -0.06 12.13 7.22
CA LEU A 186 0.67 12.70 8.38
C LEU A 186 2.15 12.31 8.36
N GLY A 187 2.46 11.04 8.09
CA GLY A 187 3.83 10.53 8.05
C GLY A 187 4.40 10.43 6.65
N GLY A 188 3.53 10.51 5.63
CA GLY A 188 3.94 10.42 4.23
C GLY A 188 2.91 9.75 3.34
N VAL A 189 3.32 9.51 2.09
CA VAL A 189 2.48 8.91 1.05
C VAL A 189 3.23 7.77 0.38
N VAL A 190 2.56 6.65 0.18
CA VAL A 190 2.98 5.53 -0.67
C VAL A 190 2.03 5.45 -1.84
N SER A 191 2.50 5.82 -3.02
CA SER A 191 1.71 5.78 -4.25
C SER A 191 2.17 4.57 -5.07
N LEU A 192 1.30 3.57 -5.15
CA LEU A 192 1.50 2.35 -5.91
C LEU A 192 0.88 2.55 -7.30
N LYS A 193 1.62 2.22 -8.32
CA LYS A 193 1.13 2.20 -9.69
C LYS A 193 1.11 0.76 -10.16
N THR A 194 -0.06 0.25 -10.57
CA THR A 194 -0.16 -1.09 -11.16
C THR A 194 0.38 -1.09 -12.60
N LEU A 195 0.72 -2.26 -13.10
CA LEU A 195 1.21 -2.45 -14.48
C LEU A 195 0.25 -1.79 -15.48
N ASP A 196 0.82 -1.05 -16.41
CA ASP A 196 0.14 -0.52 -17.58
C ASP A 196 0.50 -1.36 -18.82
N PRO A 197 -0.34 -1.39 -19.86
CA PRO A 197 0.01 -2.03 -21.13
C PRO A 197 1.34 -1.55 -21.68
N GLU A 198 1.68 -0.26 -21.48
CA GLU A 198 2.90 0.41 -21.92
C GLU A 198 4.17 -0.10 -21.21
N ASP A 199 4.03 -0.69 -20.01
CA ASP A 199 5.16 -1.28 -19.29
C ASP A 199 5.62 -2.60 -19.96
N ILE A 200 4.70 -3.28 -20.64
CA ILE A 200 4.93 -4.54 -21.37
C ILE A 200 5.26 -4.26 -22.85
N LEU A 201 4.48 -3.39 -23.51
CA LEU A 201 4.61 -3.08 -24.94
C LEU A 201 5.65 -1.99 -25.17
N THR A 202 6.90 -2.31 -24.91
CA THR A 202 8.01 -1.37 -25.12
C THR A 202 8.39 -1.25 -26.61
N GLY A 203 8.71 -0.04 -27.08
CA GLY A 203 9.03 0.23 -28.48
C GLY A 203 7.82 0.04 -29.40
N ASN A 204 8.01 -0.68 -30.50
CA ASN A 204 6.95 -0.93 -31.51
C ASN A 204 6.24 -2.28 -31.34
N LYS A 205 6.36 -2.92 -30.19
CA LYS A 205 5.67 -4.19 -29.93
C LYS A 205 4.15 -4.00 -29.98
N VAL A 206 3.49 -4.89 -30.71
CA VAL A 206 2.01 -4.99 -30.76
C VAL A 206 1.46 -6.05 -29.81
N PHE A 207 2.32 -6.97 -29.36
CA PHE A 207 2.01 -8.00 -28.37
C PHE A 207 3.23 -8.27 -27.51
N GLY A 208 3.01 -8.56 -26.24
CA GLY A 208 4.08 -8.90 -25.31
C GLY A 208 3.54 -9.48 -24.01
N GLY A 209 4.42 -10.03 -23.22
CA GLY A 209 4.05 -10.60 -21.93
C GLY A 209 5.21 -10.67 -20.94
N LEU A 210 4.84 -10.88 -19.69
CA LEU A 210 5.72 -11.13 -18.56
C LEU A 210 5.21 -12.34 -17.80
N THR A 211 6.02 -13.40 -17.72
CA THR A 211 5.78 -14.56 -16.85
C THR A 211 6.79 -14.52 -15.71
N LYS A 212 6.31 -14.66 -14.48
CA LYS A 212 7.15 -14.74 -13.28
C LYS A 212 6.76 -15.94 -12.44
N LEU A 213 7.73 -16.78 -12.13
CA LEU A 213 7.62 -17.91 -11.20
C LEU A 213 8.58 -17.66 -10.04
N THR A 214 8.10 -17.76 -8.81
CA THR A 214 8.94 -17.61 -7.62
C THR A 214 8.67 -18.74 -6.63
N TYR A 215 9.73 -19.28 -6.04
CA TYR A 215 9.68 -20.07 -4.82
C TYR A 215 10.42 -19.33 -3.72
N ASP A 216 9.77 -19.19 -2.54
CA ASP A 216 10.36 -18.56 -1.35
C ASP A 216 10.36 -19.55 -0.19
N GLY A 217 11.56 -19.99 0.20
CA GLY A 217 11.76 -20.97 1.27
C GLY A 217 11.54 -20.40 2.69
N SER A 218 11.37 -19.07 2.85
CA SER A 218 11.06 -18.49 4.17
C SER A 218 9.64 -18.76 4.63
N SER A 219 8.74 -18.99 3.68
CA SER A 219 7.31 -19.30 3.89
C SER A 219 6.86 -20.52 3.08
N GLU A 220 7.80 -21.29 2.53
CA GLU A 220 7.54 -22.43 1.67
C GLU A 220 6.52 -22.13 0.58
N SER A 221 6.60 -20.92 0.00
CA SER A 221 5.57 -20.42 -0.91
C SER A 221 5.98 -20.53 -2.37
N GLY A 222 4.99 -20.88 -3.20
CA GLY A 222 5.04 -20.81 -4.65
C GLY A 222 4.18 -19.68 -5.18
N TYR A 223 4.70 -18.92 -6.13
CA TYR A 223 4.00 -17.82 -6.77
C TYR A 223 4.13 -17.90 -8.30
N LEU A 224 3.00 -17.73 -8.99
CA LEU A 224 2.91 -17.60 -10.45
C LEU A 224 2.25 -16.26 -10.78
N ASN A 225 2.86 -15.48 -11.65
CA ASN A 225 2.28 -14.28 -12.26
C ASN A 225 2.41 -14.32 -13.77
N GLN A 226 1.32 -13.98 -14.46
CA GLN A 226 1.26 -13.83 -15.89
C GLN A 226 0.65 -12.49 -16.25
N ALA A 227 1.36 -11.66 -17.01
CA ALA A 227 0.83 -10.46 -17.64
C ALA A 227 0.95 -10.59 -19.15
N LEU A 228 -0.12 -10.22 -19.86
CA LEU A 228 -0.20 -10.18 -21.32
C LEU A 228 -0.70 -8.81 -21.75
N ALA A 229 -0.07 -8.22 -22.75
CA ALA A 229 -0.52 -6.96 -23.30
C ALA A 229 -0.57 -7.03 -24.83
N GLY A 230 -1.56 -6.35 -25.39
CA GLY A 230 -1.77 -6.24 -26.82
C GLY A 230 -2.12 -4.82 -27.24
N ARG A 231 -1.73 -4.44 -28.46
CA ARG A 231 -2.02 -3.14 -29.06
C ARG A 231 -2.72 -3.33 -30.39
N TYR A 232 -3.84 -2.65 -30.56
CA TYR A 232 -4.54 -2.53 -31.83
C TYR A 232 -4.79 -1.05 -32.12
N HIS A 233 -4.13 -0.50 -33.15
CA HIS A 233 -4.14 0.95 -33.43
C HIS A 233 -3.79 1.77 -32.17
N ASN A 234 -4.71 2.59 -31.73
CA ASN A 234 -4.58 3.50 -30.59
C ASN A 234 -5.11 2.90 -29.27
N THR A 235 -5.56 1.64 -29.29
CA THR A 235 -6.07 0.92 -28.13
C THR A 235 -4.99 -0.04 -27.63
N MET A 236 -4.73 0.00 -26.33
CA MET A 236 -3.85 -0.96 -25.64
C MET A 236 -4.63 -1.67 -24.55
N ILE A 237 -4.39 -2.96 -24.41
CA ILE A 237 -5.07 -3.81 -23.43
C ILE A 237 -4.01 -4.56 -22.62
N LEU A 238 -4.20 -4.65 -21.32
CA LEU A 238 -3.44 -5.48 -20.40
C LEU A 238 -4.38 -6.42 -19.66
N VAL A 239 -3.98 -7.67 -19.53
CA VAL A 239 -4.57 -8.65 -18.61
C VAL A 239 -3.45 -9.25 -17.79
N GLN A 240 -3.57 -9.22 -16.46
CA GLN A 240 -2.60 -9.82 -15.54
C GLN A 240 -3.35 -10.64 -14.50
N GLY A 241 -2.79 -11.79 -14.14
CA GLY A 241 -3.25 -12.62 -13.05
C GLY A 241 -2.10 -13.21 -12.28
N GLY A 242 -2.26 -13.30 -10.97
CA GLY A 242 -1.30 -13.89 -10.05
C GLY A 242 -1.95 -14.86 -9.09
N TYR A 243 -1.21 -15.90 -8.71
CA TYR A 243 -1.63 -16.83 -7.67
C TYR A 243 -0.44 -17.26 -6.82
N GLN A 244 -0.62 -17.18 -5.51
CA GLN A 244 0.37 -17.57 -4.52
C GLN A 244 -0.24 -18.51 -3.50
N THR A 245 0.54 -19.49 -3.05
CA THR A 245 0.20 -20.34 -1.91
C THR A 245 1.46 -20.60 -1.10
N GLY A 246 1.30 -20.74 0.21
CA GLY A 246 2.43 -21.00 1.10
C GLY A 246 1.98 -21.25 2.53
N SER A 247 2.98 -21.32 3.41
CA SER A 247 2.82 -21.50 4.86
C SER A 247 3.16 -20.20 5.61
N GLN A 248 3.03 -20.21 6.93
CA GLN A 248 3.50 -19.11 7.78
C GLN A 248 4.98 -18.78 7.50
N THR A 249 5.34 -17.52 7.59
CA THR A 249 6.76 -17.15 7.56
C THR A 249 7.47 -17.72 8.77
N GLY A 250 8.52 -18.49 8.56
CA GLY A 250 9.31 -19.13 9.62
C GLY A 250 9.92 -18.12 10.60
N ASN A 251 10.30 -18.60 11.76
CA ASN A 251 11.04 -17.83 12.78
C ASN A 251 12.22 -18.63 13.33
N MET A 252 12.89 -18.11 14.34
CA MET A 252 13.99 -18.77 15.05
C MET A 252 13.63 -18.98 16.53
N GLY A 253 12.40 -19.43 16.81
CA GLY A 253 11.88 -19.71 18.15
C GLY A 253 12.59 -20.90 18.79
N GLY A 254 12.35 -22.09 18.26
CA GLY A 254 13.01 -23.34 18.63
C GLY A 254 12.29 -24.14 19.73
N THR A 255 11.15 -23.68 20.21
CA THR A 255 10.31 -24.43 21.16
C THR A 255 8.93 -24.63 20.56
N GLY A 256 8.60 -25.87 20.20
CA GLY A 256 7.28 -26.28 19.69
C GLY A 256 6.29 -26.53 20.84
N GLY A 257 5.31 -27.40 20.58
CA GLY A 257 4.25 -27.72 21.53
C GLY A 257 3.09 -26.74 21.51
N VAL A 258 2.37 -26.59 22.61
CA VAL A 258 1.17 -25.74 22.74
C VAL A 258 1.29 -24.80 23.93
N GLY A 259 0.51 -23.71 23.89
CA GLY A 259 0.39 -22.75 24.98
C GLY A 259 1.49 -21.68 24.99
N THR A 260 1.50 -20.93 26.06
CA THR A 260 2.30 -19.69 26.21
C THR A 260 3.82 -19.90 26.27
N THR A 261 4.31 -21.14 26.37
CA THR A 261 5.74 -21.48 26.32
C THR A 261 6.24 -21.70 24.88
N ARG A 262 5.32 -21.83 23.92
CA ARG A 262 5.63 -22.00 22.52
C ARG A 262 6.38 -20.78 21.95
N SER A 263 7.47 -21.01 21.26
CA SER A 263 8.24 -19.97 20.60
C SER A 263 8.39 -20.16 19.08
N ASP A 264 8.06 -21.35 18.57
CA ASP A 264 7.89 -21.54 17.11
C ASP A 264 6.60 -20.88 16.66
N LYS A 265 6.59 -20.31 15.44
CA LYS A 265 5.36 -19.76 14.84
C LYS A 265 4.25 -20.79 14.81
N ASP A 266 3.02 -20.33 14.99
CA ASP A 266 1.85 -21.16 14.84
C ASP A 266 1.70 -21.61 13.37
N PRO A 267 1.37 -22.91 13.15
CA PRO A 267 1.24 -23.44 11.79
C PRO A 267 0.12 -22.76 11.04
N ALA A 268 0.45 -22.21 9.88
CA ALA A 268 -0.54 -21.58 9.03
C ALA A 268 -0.33 -21.94 7.55
N SER A 269 -1.38 -21.77 6.77
CA SER A 269 -1.35 -21.82 5.31
C SER A 269 -2.07 -20.62 4.75
N TYR A 270 -1.63 -20.14 3.59
CA TYR A 270 -2.32 -19.06 2.92
C TYR A 270 -2.43 -19.29 1.42
N THR A 271 -3.45 -18.66 0.84
CA THR A 271 -3.63 -18.51 -0.59
C THR A 271 -3.90 -17.05 -0.91
N GLN A 272 -3.35 -16.57 -2.01
CA GLN A 272 -3.58 -15.22 -2.50
C GLN A 272 -3.77 -15.28 -4.01
N GLY A 273 -4.79 -14.61 -4.51
CA GLY A 273 -5.07 -14.46 -5.93
C GLY A 273 -5.34 -13.01 -6.29
N ASN A 274 -4.96 -12.62 -7.50
CA ASN A 274 -5.33 -11.33 -8.05
C ASN A 274 -5.63 -11.41 -9.55
N PHE A 275 -6.42 -10.46 -10.01
CA PHE A 275 -6.67 -10.20 -11.41
C PHE A 275 -6.66 -8.69 -11.65
N LEU A 276 -5.98 -8.25 -12.71
CA LEU A 276 -5.93 -6.86 -13.18
C LEU A 276 -6.19 -6.84 -14.68
N GLY A 277 -7.20 -6.04 -15.08
CA GLY A 277 -7.48 -5.73 -16.47
C GLY A 277 -7.41 -4.23 -16.73
N LYS A 278 -6.72 -3.80 -17.78
CA LYS A 278 -6.65 -2.40 -18.20
C LYS A 278 -6.88 -2.25 -19.69
N ILE A 279 -7.57 -1.17 -20.04
CA ILE A 279 -7.74 -0.71 -21.42
C ILE A 279 -7.34 0.75 -21.47
N HIS A 280 -6.42 1.10 -22.37
CA HIS A 280 -6.02 2.48 -22.64
C HIS A 280 -6.37 2.82 -24.10
N GLN A 281 -7.14 3.88 -24.29
CA GLN A 281 -7.49 4.42 -25.59
C GLN A 281 -6.83 5.79 -25.76
N TYR A 282 -5.93 5.90 -26.72
CA TYR A 282 -5.30 7.15 -27.11
C TYR A 282 -6.11 7.85 -28.19
N VAL A 283 -6.25 9.16 -28.06
CA VAL A 283 -6.94 10.02 -29.03
C VAL A 283 -5.99 11.18 -29.40
N GLU A 284 -6.01 11.61 -30.65
CA GLU A 284 -5.20 12.74 -31.12
C GLU A 284 -5.41 13.99 -30.26
N GLY A 285 -4.39 14.84 -30.17
CA GLY A 285 -4.43 16.03 -29.32
C GLY A 285 -3.93 15.79 -27.89
N GLY A 286 -3.33 14.63 -27.59
CA GLY A 286 -2.73 14.32 -26.29
C GLY A 286 -3.72 13.78 -25.25
N HIS A 287 -4.81 13.15 -25.67
CA HIS A 287 -5.82 12.59 -24.80
C HIS A 287 -5.65 11.08 -24.63
N ARG A 288 -5.81 10.59 -23.41
CA ARG A 288 -5.87 9.16 -23.08
C ARG A 288 -7.07 8.88 -22.16
N PHE A 289 -7.85 7.90 -22.51
CA PHE A 289 -8.91 7.34 -21.66
C PHE A 289 -8.46 5.97 -21.16
N GLY A 290 -8.69 5.69 -19.89
CA GLY A 290 -8.35 4.43 -19.25
C GLY A 290 -9.56 3.79 -18.58
N LEU A 291 -9.64 2.47 -18.63
CA LEU A 291 -10.55 1.66 -17.82
C LEU A 291 -9.72 0.60 -17.10
N THR A 292 -9.92 0.49 -15.80
CA THR A 292 -9.21 -0.49 -14.96
C THR A 292 -10.21 -1.28 -14.13
N GLY A 293 -10.07 -2.61 -14.12
CA GLY A 293 -10.75 -3.52 -13.21
C GLY A 293 -9.73 -4.35 -12.44
N GLU A 294 -9.90 -4.48 -11.13
CA GLU A 294 -8.99 -5.22 -10.27
C GLU A 294 -9.74 -5.98 -9.19
N VAL A 295 -9.29 -7.21 -8.93
CA VAL A 295 -9.73 -8.03 -7.79
C VAL A 295 -8.52 -8.60 -7.09
N PHE A 296 -8.57 -8.62 -5.77
CA PHE A 296 -7.58 -9.23 -4.88
C PHE A 296 -8.31 -10.05 -3.82
N ASP A 297 -7.81 -11.25 -3.53
CA ASP A 297 -8.33 -12.14 -2.49
C ASP A 297 -7.15 -12.84 -1.82
N ARG A 298 -7.06 -12.74 -0.50
CA ARG A 298 -6.09 -13.43 0.34
C ARG A 298 -6.81 -14.10 1.49
N ASN A 299 -6.50 -15.39 1.69
CA ASN A 299 -7.00 -16.19 2.80
C ASN A 299 -5.79 -16.71 3.58
N TYR A 300 -5.75 -16.45 4.89
CA TYR A 300 -4.73 -16.92 5.81
C TYR A 300 -5.41 -17.74 6.91
N ASN A 301 -4.94 -18.97 7.10
CA ASN A 301 -5.57 -19.97 7.94
C ASN A 301 -4.55 -20.51 8.93
N GLU A 302 -4.74 -20.28 10.23
CA GLU A 302 -3.79 -20.55 11.29
C GLU A 302 -4.38 -21.48 12.37
N ASN A 303 -3.63 -22.52 12.75
CA ASN A 303 -3.85 -23.23 13.98
C ASN A 303 -3.07 -22.57 15.11
N THR A 304 -3.73 -21.75 15.91
CA THR A 304 -3.12 -20.91 16.94
C THR A 304 -2.76 -21.76 18.18
N LEU A 305 -1.76 -22.62 18.03
CA LEU A 305 -1.31 -23.55 19.07
C LEU A 305 -0.82 -22.82 20.32
N SER A 306 -0.30 -21.61 20.18
CA SER A 306 0.13 -20.74 21.28
C SER A 306 -1.03 -20.33 22.21
N SER A 307 -2.27 -20.36 21.73
CA SER A 307 -3.48 -20.01 22.50
C SER A 307 -4.10 -21.23 23.23
N ILE A 308 -3.65 -22.45 22.93
CA ILE A 308 -4.13 -23.65 23.62
C ILE A 308 -3.66 -23.60 25.09
N SER A 309 -4.58 -23.87 26.02
CA SER A 309 -4.36 -23.71 27.45
C SER A 309 -5.34 -24.55 28.26
N SER A 310 -5.41 -24.39 29.58
CA SER A 310 -6.49 -24.92 30.42
C SER A 310 -7.85 -24.32 30.07
N THR A 311 -7.90 -23.20 29.34
CA THR A 311 -9.13 -22.55 28.88
C THR A 311 -9.56 -23.03 27.50
N TYR A 312 -8.63 -23.33 26.60
CA TYR A 312 -8.93 -23.71 25.22
C TYR A 312 -8.21 -24.99 24.80
N SER A 313 -8.98 -25.99 24.35
CA SER A 313 -8.42 -27.24 23.79
C SER A 313 -8.16 -27.17 22.29
N ARG A 314 -8.77 -26.24 21.58
CA ARG A 314 -8.59 -25.93 20.16
C ARG A 314 -8.72 -24.43 19.98
N TYR A 315 -7.88 -23.88 19.12
CA TYR A 315 -7.95 -22.48 18.72
C TYR A 315 -7.50 -22.36 17.26
N HIS A 316 -8.33 -21.75 16.44
CA HIS A 316 -8.10 -21.62 15.01
C HIS A 316 -8.53 -20.22 14.56
N THR A 317 -7.72 -19.59 13.70
CA THR A 317 -8.02 -18.28 13.15
C THR A 317 -7.95 -18.32 11.62
N LEU A 318 -8.96 -17.74 10.97
CA LEU A 318 -8.99 -17.50 9.53
C LEU A 318 -9.08 -15.99 9.29
N GLU A 319 -8.17 -15.46 8.51
CA GLU A 319 -8.19 -14.07 8.07
C GLU A 319 -8.40 -14.01 6.56
N GLU A 320 -9.39 -13.24 6.13
CA GLU A 320 -9.64 -12.97 4.72
C GLU A 320 -9.50 -11.46 4.43
N SER A 321 -8.80 -11.13 3.35
CA SER A 321 -8.67 -9.77 2.85
C SER A 321 -9.07 -9.73 1.37
N LYS A 322 -10.16 -9.04 1.06
CA LYS A 322 -10.72 -8.94 -0.29
C LYS A 322 -10.80 -7.49 -0.72
N ARG A 323 -10.36 -7.19 -1.94
CA ARG A 323 -10.54 -5.89 -2.55
C ARG A 323 -11.02 -6.06 -4.00
N SER A 324 -12.03 -5.26 -4.37
CA SER A 324 -12.48 -5.12 -5.74
C SER A 324 -12.50 -3.65 -6.11
N ARG A 325 -12.07 -3.32 -7.32
CA ARG A 325 -12.00 -1.95 -7.80
C ARG A 325 -12.34 -1.87 -9.29
N VAL A 326 -13.10 -0.85 -9.65
CA VAL A 326 -13.31 -0.43 -11.04
C VAL A 326 -13.07 1.07 -11.11
N SER A 327 -12.31 1.51 -12.10
CA SER A 327 -12.06 2.94 -12.31
C SER A 327 -11.96 3.32 -13.78
N GLY A 328 -12.48 4.50 -14.11
CA GLY A 328 -12.25 5.19 -15.36
C GLY A 328 -11.25 6.33 -15.15
N SER A 329 -10.31 6.51 -16.06
CA SER A 329 -9.37 7.62 -16.03
C SER A 329 -9.39 8.40 -17.33
N TYR A 330 -9.09 9.69 -17.22
CA TYR A 330 -8.82 10.58 -18.32
C TYR A 330 -7.54 11.34 -18.06
N ASP A 331 -6.61 11.28 -19.00
CA ASP A 331 -5.35 11.99 -18.98
C ASP A 331 -5.25 12.85 -20.23
N TYR A 332 -4.81 14.08 -20.04
CA TYR A 332 -4.49 15.01 -21.10
C TYR A 332 -3.09 15.54 -20.93
N LYS A 333 -2.31 15.53 -21.99
CA LYS A 333 -1.00 16.16 -22.04
C LYS A 333 -0.90 16.96 -23.33
N ALA A 334 -0.72 18.26 -23.18
CA ALA A 334 -0.65 19.17 -24.31
C ALA A 334 0.53 18.83 -25.23
N GLU A 335 0.29 18.84 -26.54
CA GLU A 335 1.34 18.65 -27.55
C GLU A 335 2.28 19.87 -27.65
N ARG A 336 1.77 21.04 -27.24
CA ARG A 336 2.54 22.30 -27.26
C ARG A 336 2.88 22.74 -25.84
N PRO A 337 4.16 23.00 -25.53
CA PRO A 337 4.57 23.49 -24.21
C PRO A 337 3.92 24.82 -23.79
N SER A 338 3.47 25.62 -24.75
CA SER A 338 2.82 26.93 -24.54
C SER A 338 1.30 26.84 -24.34
N ALA A 339 0.71 25.64 -24.30
CA ALA A 339 -0.71 25.51 -24.05
C ALA A 339 -1.06 26.00 -22.63
N PHE A 340 -2.18 26.72 -22.49
CA PHE A 340 -2.63 27.23 -21.19
C PHE A 340 -2.88 26.08 -20.21
N ILE A 341 -3.52 25.00 -20.64
CA ILE A 341 -3.58 23.74 -19.88
C ILE A 341 -2.50 22.82 -20.44
N SER A 342 -1.47 22.53 -19.66
CA SER A 342 -0.38 21.63 -20.05
C SER A 342 -0.69 20.17 -19.75
N GLU A 343 -1.35 19.91 -18.63
CA GLU A 343 -1.75 18.55 -18.21
C GLU A 343 -3.09 18.61 -17.48
N ALA A 344 -3.88 17.55 -17.65
CA ALA A 344 -5.07 17.31 -16.84
C ALA A 344 -5.18 15.82 -16.55
N HIS A 345 -5.63 15.49 -15.35
CA HIS A 345 -5.84 14.13 -14.89
C HIS A 345 -7.15 14.04 -14.12
N LEU A 346 -7.97 13.04 -14.43
CA LEU A 346 -9.23 12.78 -13.74
C LEU A 346 -9.42 11.27 -13.58
N ILE A 347 -9.80 10.84 -12.40
CA ILE A 347 -10.20 9.45 -12.11
C ILE A 347 -11.58 9.47 -11.46
N ALA A 348 -12.47 8.59 -11.91
CA ALA A 348 -13.69 8.24 -11.21
C ALA A 348 -13.64 6.75 -10.86
N TYR A 349 -14.05 6.37 -9.66
CA TYR A 349 -13.86 5.00 -9.20
C TYR A 349 -14.96 4.51 -8.25
N TRP A 350 -15.08 3.20 -8.22
CA TRP A 350 -15.71 2.42 -7.17
C TRP A 350 -14.70 1.40 -6.62
N GLN A 351 -14.67 1.22 -5.30
CA GLN A 351 -13.92 0.15 -4.67
C GLN A 351 -14.65 -0.38 -3.43
N LYS A 352 -14.39 -1.64 -3.12
CA LYS A 352 -14.83 -2.29 -1.87
C LYS A 352 -13.67 -3.07 -1.28
N VAL A 353 -13.43 -2.85 0.01
CA VAL A 353 -12.50 -3.64 0.84
C VAL A 353 -13.33 -4.38 1.86
N ASN A 354 -13.06 -5.66 2.03
CA ASN A 354 -13.71 -6.53 3.00
C ASN A 354 -12.65 -7.30 3.77
N MET A 355 -12.62 -7.10 5.08
CA MET A 355 -11.72 -7.78 6.01
C MET A 355 -12.55 -8.68 6.91
N ILE A 356 -12.17 -9.96 6.99
CA ILE A 356 -12.85 -10.95 7.81
C ILE A 356 -11.81 -11.58 8.71
N THR A 357 -12.12 -11.64 10.01
CA THR A 357 -11.38 -12.46 10.98
C THR A 357 -12.38 -13.44 11.60
N ASP A 358 -12.13 -14.72 11.41
CA ASP A 358 -12.94 -15.80 11.95
C ASP A 358 -12.11 -16.56 12.99
N THR A 359 -12.61 -16.62 14.24
CA THR A 359 -11.96 -17.32 15.34
C THR A 359 -12.86 -18.45 15.83
N ALA A 360 -12.42 -19.69 15.57
CA ALA A 360 -13.10 -20.90 16.05
C ALA A 360 -12.29 -21.56 17.16
N ALA A 361 -12.92 -21.75 18.32
CA ALA A 361 -12.26 -22.35 19.48
C ALA A 361 -13.20 -23.28 20.25
N ASN A 362 -12.64 -24.11 21.15
CA ASN A 362 -13.39 -24.90 22.07
C ASN A 362 -12.95 -24.62 23.50
N ARG A 363 -13.85 -24.06 24.31
CA ARG A 363 -13.62 -23.68 25.70
C ARG A 363 -13.75 -24.87 26.64
N LEU A 364 -12.83 -24.99 27.56
CA LEU A 364 -12.82 -25.98 28.64
C LEU A 364 -13.33 -25.41 29.98
N THR A 365 -13.41 -24.09 30.09
CA THR A 365 -13.90 -23.35 31.23
C THR A 365 -15.24 -22.69 30.90
N ALA A 366 -16.03 -22.33 31.91
CA ALA A 366 -17.32 -21.71 31.70
C ALA A 366 -17.23 -20.36 30.93
N PRO A 367 -18.08 -20.19 29.94
CA PRO A 367 -19.04 -21.11 29.35
C PRO A 367 -18.36 -22.17 28.49
N ILE A 368 -18.54 -23.46 28.83
CA ILE A 368 -17.89 -24.59 28.17
C ILE A 368 -18.52 -24.84 26.78
N GLY A 369 -17.68 -25.16 25.81
CA GLY A 369 -18.09 -25.60 24.48
C GLY A 369 -17.50 -24.81 23.34
N GLU A 370 -17.97 -25.09 22.15
CA GLU A 370 -17.51 -24.44 20.92
C GLU A 370 -18.00 -22.99 20.88
N TYR A 371 -17.13 -22.11 20.41
CA TYR A 371 -17.52 -20.82 19.88
C TYR A 371 -16.85 -20.58 18.55
N ASP A 372 -17.51 -19.77 17.73
CA ASP A 372 -17.08 -19.31 16.43
C ASP A 372 -17.47 -17.83 16.31
N ARG A 373 -16.51 -16.98 16.00
CA ARG A 373 -16.68 -15.54 15.86
C ARG A 373 -16.15 -15.08 14.54
N ASN A 374 -17.07 -14.87 13.61
CA ASN A 374 -16.79 -14.34 12.28
C ASN A 374 -17.05 -12.82 12.29
N SER A 375 -15.98 -12.05 12.35
CA SER A 375 -16.02 -10.58 12.31
C SER A 375 -15.73 -10.09 10.92
N ASN A 376 -16.67 -9.34 10.36
CA ASN A 376 -16.61 -8.80 9.00
C ASN A 376 -16.68 -7.27 9.07
N LEU A 377 -15.63 -6.61 8.60
CA LEU A 377 -15.57 -5.15 8.43
C LEU A 377 -15.46 -4.84 6.93
N ALA A 378 -16.50 -4.22 6.39
CA ALA A 378 -16.56 -3.85 4.99
C ALA A 378 -16.56 -2.32 4.84
N VAL A 379 -15.75 -1.82 3.90
CA VAL A 379 -15.76 -0.42 3.50
C VAL A 379 -15.89 -0.34 1.98
N GLN A 380 -16.94 0.31 1.53
CA GLN A 380 -17.19 0.61 0.13
C GLN A 380 -17.00 2.09 -0.12
N SER A 381 -16.38 2.46 -1.24
CA SER A 381 -16.22 3.87 -1.58
C SER A 381 -16.46 4.15 -3.06
N TYR A 382 -17.02 5.32 -3.32
CA TYR A 382 -17.22 5.93 -4.62
C TYR A 382 -16.54 7.28 -4.61
N GLY A 383 -15.76 7.59 -5.63
CA GLY A 383 -15.07 8.86 -5.60
C GLY A 383 -14.56 9.31 -6.94
N THR A 384 -14.14 10.56 -6.95
CA THR A 384 -13.41 11.17 -8.04
C THR A 384 -12.23 11.95 -7.49
N THR A 385 -11.12 11.93 -8.21
CA THR A 385 -9.94 12.73 -7.93
C THR A 385 -9.36 13.24 -9.24
N GLY A 386 -8.83 14.45 -9.23
CA GLY A 386 -8.26 15.00 -10.44
C GLY A 386 -7.48 16.28 -10.21
N SER A 387 -6.77 16.70 -11.26
CA SER A 387 -5.99 17.92 -11.27
C SER A 387 -5.81 18.47 -12.67
N ILE A 388 -5.57 19.77 -12.74
CA ILE A 388 -5.23 20.50 -13.97
C ILE A 388 -3.97 21.30 -13.69
N THR A 389 -3.01 21.25 -14.60
CA THR A 389 -1.76 22.00 -14.52
C THR A 389 -1.67 22.99 -15.69
N SER A 390 -1.25 24.20 -15.37
CA SER A 390 -1.07 25.30 -16.32
C SER A 390 0.33 25.87 -16.22
N ASN A 391 0.98 26.15 -17.35
CA ASN A 391 2.27 26.83 -17.44
C ASN A 391 2.07 28.29 -17.84
N VAL A 392 2.51 29.21 -17.00
CA VAL A 392 2.38 30.66 -17.23
C VAL A 392 3.70 31.36 -16.98
N PHE A 393 4.06 32.31 -17.83
CA PHE A 393 5.25 33.13 -17.66
C PHE A 393 4.87 34.57 -17.32
N THR A 394 5.41 35.12 -16.23
CA THR A 394 5.26 36.52 -15.84
C THR A 394 6.64 37.16 -15.70
N GLY A 395 7.13 37.75 -16.78
CA GLY A 395 8.48 38.29 -16.85
C GLY A 395 9.55 37.23 -16.63
N PRO A 396 10.39 37.32 -15.57
CA PRO A 396 11.41 36.31 -15.28
C PRO A 396 10.92 35.09 -14.52
N LEU A 397 9.64 35.04 -14.20
CA LEU A 397 9.05 33.96 -13.40
C LEU A 397 8.31 32.98 -14.30
N HIS A 398 8.56 31.70 -14.07
CA HIS A 398 7.82 30.58 -14.66
C HIS A 398 6.93 29.95 -13.60
N HIS A 399 5.64 30.03 -13.79
CA HIS A 399 4.62 29.48 -12.92
C HIS A 399 4.11 28.15 -13.46
N VAL A 400 4.16 27.12 -12.64
CA VAL A 400 3.50 25.82 -12.89
C VAL A 400 2.39 25.70 -11.87
N ILE A 401 1.21 26.19 -12.25
CA ILE A 401 0.04 26.26 -11.37
C ILE A 401 -0.73 24.94 -11.48
N THR A 402 -0.93 24.27 -10.37
CA THR A 402 -1.75 23.05 -10.28
C THR A 402 -2.98 23.34 -9.40
N LEU A 403 -4.15 23.10 -9.97
CA LEU A 403 -5.44 23.02 -9.28
C LEU A 403 -5.86 21.57 -9.22
N GLY A 404 -6.31 21.10 -8.07
CA GLY A 404 -6.74 19.72 -7.92
C GLY A 404 -7.83 19.57 -6.87
N GLY A 405 -8.42 18.39 -6.82
CA GLY A 405 -9.42 18.07 -5.83
C GLY A 405 -9.77 16.60 -5.78
N GLU A 406 -10.44 16.23 -4.72
CA GLU A 406 -11.02 14.92 -4.54
C GLU A 406 -12.39 15.03 -3.86
N ALA A 407 -13.29 14.12 -4.21
CA ALA A 407 -14.57 13.96 -3.55
C ALA A 407 -14.88 12.47 -3.48
N TYR A 408 -15.16 11.95 -2.30
CA TYR A 408 -15.54 10.56 -2.16
C TYR A 408 -16.53 10.34 -1.01
N ILE A 409 -17.30 9.28 -1.19
CA ILE A 409 -18.29 8.78 -0.23
C ILE A 409 -17.81 7.42 0.22
N THR A 410 -17.96 7.12 1.50
CA THR A 410 -17.65 5.81 2.09
C THR A 410 -18.84 5.26 2.85
N ASP A 411 -19.14 3.98 2.67
CA ASP A 411 -20.08 3.24 3.50
C ASP A 411 -19.28 2.18 4.27
N THR A 412 -19.24 2.32 5.59
CA THR A 412 -18.56 1.41 6.50
C THR A 412 -19.59 0.61 7.26
N SER A 413 -19.48 -0.72 7.20
CA SER A 413 -20.36 -1.64 7.96
C SER A 413 -19.53 -2.68 8.68
N GLN A 414 -19.95 -3.07 9.88
CA GLN A 414 -19.33 -4.10 10.69
C GLN A 414 -20.41 -5.07 11.19
N TYR A 415 -20.08 -6.36 11.12
CA TYR A 415 -20.96 -7.40 11.67
C TYR A 415 -20.13 -8.54 12.23
N ALA A 416 -20.50 -8.99 13.44
CA ALA A 416 -19.94 -10.16 14.09
C ALA A 416 -20.99 -11.26 14.13
N GLY A 417 -20.83 -12.25 13.25
CA GLY A 417 -21.65 -13.47 13.24
C GLY A 417 -20.98 -14.58 14.02
N GLY A 418 -21.68 -15.70 14.22
CA GLY A 418 -21.09 -16.90 14.75
C GLY A 418 -21.97 -17.67 15.74
N ILE A 419 -21.31 -18.53 16.51
CA ILE A 419 -21.91 -19.38 17.52
C ILE A 419 -21.16 -19.19 18.83
N ASP A 420 -21.87 -18.92 19.88
CA ASP A 420 -21.36 -18.91 21.25
C ASP A 420 -22.23 -19.80 22.09
N ASN A 421 -21.68 -20.90 22.62
CA ASN A 421 -22.43 -21.86 23.48
C ASN A 421 -22.72 -21.26 24.87
N CYS A 422 -23.19 -20.02 24.86
CA CYS A 422 -23.59 -19.31 26.06
C CYS A 422 -25.11 -19.36 26.25
N THR A 423 -25.53 -19.74 27.43
CA THR A 423 -26.92 -19.56 27.85
C THR A 423 -27.03 -18.25 28.64
N ALA A 424 -28.14 -17.55 28.48
CA ALA A 424 -28.39 -16.25 29.15
C ALA A 424 -28.32 -16.30 30.68
N THR A 425 -28.35 -17.50 31.26
CA THR A 425 -28.24 -17.72 32.70
C THR A 425 -26.81 -17.74 33.24
N VAL A 426 -25.79 -17.80 32.36
CA VAL A 426 -24.38 -17.82 32.76
C VAL A 426 -23.83 -16.40 32.72
N TYR A 427 -23.46 -15.87 33.88
CA TYR A 427 -22.90 -14.52 34.00
C TYR A 427 -21.75 -14.23 33.00
N ALA A 428 -20.88 -15.22 32.80
CA ALA A 428 -19.77 -15.09 31.82
C ALA A 428 -20.24 -14.92 30.40
N CYS A 429 -21.50 -15.14 30.05
CA CYS A 429 -22.05 -14.94 28.73
C CYS A 429 -22.51 -13.50 28.44
N SER A 430 -22.60 -12.65 29.46
CA SER A 430 -23.08 -11.27 29.31
C SER A 430 -22.17 -10.40 28.43
N PHE A 431 -20.97 -10.86 28.15
CA PHE A 431 -19.98 -10.17 27.30
C PHE A 431 -19.50 -10.99 26.08
N LEU A 432 -20.06 -12.17 25.85
CA LEU A 432 -19.77 -12.99 24.68
C LEU A 432 -20.85 -12.75 23.61
N HIS A 433 -20.59 -11.75 22.75
CA HIS A 433 -21.59 -11.24 21.82
C HIS A 433 -21.29 -11.65 20.40
N VAL A 434 -22.21 -12.35 19.77
CA VAL A 434 -22.26 -12.68 18.35
C VAL A 434 -23.60 -12.28 17.75
N ASN A 435 -23.71 -12.26 16.44
CA ASN A 435 -24.90 -11.87 15.68
C ASN A 435 -25.36 -10.43 15.95
N GLN A 436 -24.39 -9.55 16.09
CA GLN A 436 -24.56 -8.12 16.32
C GLN A 436 -23.52 -7.30 15.57
N SER A 437 -23.71 -5.99 15.50
CA SER A 437 -22.69 -5.04 15.09
C SER A 437 -22.15 -4.29 16.31
N ASP A 438 -20.83 -4.11 16.36
CA ASP A 438 -20.18 -3.39 17.46
C ASP A 438 -20.09 -1.89 17.18
N MET A 439 -20.51 -1.45 16.00
CA MET A 439 -20.69 -0.05 15.62
C MET A 439 -21.88 0.07 14.65
N PRO A 440 -22.53 1.24 14.56
CA PRO A 440 -23.53 1.49 13.53
C PRO A 440 -22.89 1.46 12.15
N ASP A 441 -23.66 1.26 11.10
CA ASP A 441 -23.19 1.59 9.75
C ASP A 441 -22.92 3.09 9.67
N VAL A 442 -21.82 3.47 9.00
CA VAL A 442 -21.40 4.87 8.94
C VAL A 442 -21.27 5.32 7.51
N HIS A 443 -22.09 6.32 7.13
CA HIS A 443 -21.94 7.00 5.85
C HIS A 443 -20.96 8.16 6.00
N GLY A 444 -19.84 8.12 5.26
CA GLY A 444 -18.78 9.14 5.24
C GLY A 444 -18.84 9.98 3.97
N THR A 445 -18.56 11.27 4.08
CA THR A 445 -18.35 12.17 2.93
C THR A 445 -17.06 12.92 3.17
N ASP A 446 -16.16 12.92 2.18
CA ASP A 446 -14.88 13.62 2.22
C ASP A 446 -14.72 14.45 0.96
N LEU A 447 -14.35 15.71 1.11
CA LEU A 447 -14.09 16.67 0.03
C LEU A 447 -12.74 17.32 0.26
N GLY A 448 -11.96 17.48 -0.80
CA GLY A 448 -10.68 18.17 -0.76
C GLY A 448 -10.47 19.04 -2.00
N ALA A 449 -9.90 20.23 -1.82
CA ALA A 449 -9.50 21.11 -2.91
C ALA A 449 -8.10 21.65 -2.64
N ILE A 450 -7.27 21.69 -3.69
CA ILE A 450 -5.87 22.15 -3.61
C ILE A 450 -5.56 23.18 -4.68
N VAL A 451 -4.73 24.15 -4.32
CA VAL A 451 -4.01 25.03 -5.23
C VAL A 451 -2.53 25.02 -4.88
N GLN A 452 -1.67 24.88 -5.88
CA GLN A 452 -0.23 24.94 -5.74
C GLN A 452 0.37 25.68 -6.94
N ASP A 453 1.37 26.52 -6.70
CA ASP A 453 2.13 27.19 -7.76
C ASP A 453 3.62 26.94 -7.56
N ARG A 454 4.26 26.26 -8.51
CA ARG A 454 5.72 26.13 -8.52
C ARG A 454 6.32 27.25 -9.35
N ILE A 455 6.92 28.20 -8.68
CA ILE A 455 7.49 29.41 -9.25
C ILE A 455 8.97 29.22 -9.49
N GLY A 456 9.36 29.08 -10.74
CA GLY A 456 10.76 29.08 -11.18
C GLY A 456 11.28 30.50 -11.39
N VAL A 457 12.43 30.83 -10.80
CA VAL A 457 13.02 32.18 -10.85
C VAL A 457 14.16 32.23 -11.82
N GLY A 458 14.05 33.18 -12.78
CA GLY A 458 15.07 33.49 -13.80
C GLY A 458 15.15 32.43 -14.90
N LYS A 459 15.91 32.74 -15.98
CA LYS A 459 16.02 31.87 -17.17
C LYS A 459 16.58 30.46 -16.88
N MET A 460 17.39 30.31 -15.85
CA MET A 460 18.00 29.01 -15.48
C MET A 460 17.23 28.29 -14.38
N GLU A 461 16.16 28.87 -13.88
CA GLU A 461 15.31 28.33 -12.80
C GLU A 461 16.14 27.72 -11.66
N TRP A 462 17.15 28.47 -11.20
CA TRP A 462 18.04 28.01 -10.13
C TRP A 462 17.34 27.97 -8.76
N LEU A 463 16.27 28.73 -8.62
CA LEU A 463 15.43 28.80 -7.43
C LEU A 463 13.99 28.48 -7.82
N HIS A 464 13.37 27.55 -7.06
CA HIS A 464 11.94 27.29 -7.12
C HIS A 464 11.33 27.52 -5.76
N ILE A 465 10.19 28.22 -5.74
CA ILE A 465 9.37 28.41 -4.54
C ILE A 465 8.00 27.83 -4.86
N THR A 466 7.56 26.87 -4.06
CA THR A 466 6.28 26.20 -4.29
C THR A 466 5.36 26.40 -3.08
N PRO A 467 4.61 27.52 -3.00
CA PRO A 467 3.50 27.63 -2.09
C PRO A 467 2.37 26.69 -2.52
N GLY A 468 1.70 26.14 -1.55
CA GLY A 468 0.52 25.30 -1.74
C GLY A 468 -0.45 25.48 -0.59
N PHE A 469 -1.71 25.28 -0.88
CA PHE A 469 -2.77 25.40 0.09
C PHE A 469 -3.86 24.39 -0.21
N ARG A 470 -4.31 23.67 0.79
CA ARG A 470 -5.40 22.71 0.67
C ARG A 470 -6.46 22.96 1.71
N PHE A 471 -7.71 22.81 1.30
CA PHE A 471 -8.90 22.75 2.14
C PHE A 471 -9.47 21.34 2.09
N ASP A 472 -9.81 20.78 3.26
CA ASP A 472 -10.50 19.51 3.40
C ASP A 472 -11.73 19.65 4.29
N TYR A 473 -12.78 18.90 3.95
CA TYR A 473 -13.99 18.74 4.73
C TYR A 473 -14.31 17.26 4.86
N TYR A 474 -14.73 16.84 6.04
CA TYR A 474 -15.24 15.49 6.28
C TYR A 474 -16.53 15.50 7.07
N LYS A 475 -17.37 14.46 6.84
CA LYS A 475 -18.59 14.20 7.60
C LYS A 475 -18.71 12.69 7.83
N ARG A 476 -19.13 12.30 9.03
CA ARG A 476 -19.45 10.92 9.42
C ARG A 476 -20.86 10.91 9.97
N SER A 477 -21.72 10.10 9.36
CA SER A 477 -23.15 10.03 9.69
C SER A 477 -23.49 8.59 10.06
N PRO A 478 -23.57 8.25 11.36
CA PRO A 478 -23.99 6.94 11.80
C PRO A 478 -25.44 6.70 11.41
N GLN A 479 -25.74 5.45 11.01
CA GLN A 479 -27.07 5.00 10.60
C GLN A 479 -27.64 4.01 11.61
N TYR A 480 -28.94 4.07 11.84
CA TYR A 480 -29.63 3.04 12.61
C TYR A 480 -29.57 1.69 11.89
N THR A 481 -29.14 0.63 12.62
CA THR A 481 -29.23 -0.74 12.14
C THR A 481 -29.74 -1.68 13.24
N ALA A 482 -30.57 -2.65 12.87
CA ALA A 482 -31.11 -3.62 13.82
C ALA A 482 -30.00 -4.43 14.50
N THR A 483 -28.92 -4.73 13.77
CA THR A 483 -27.77 -5.49 14.28
C THR A 483 -26.99 -4.70 15.34
N TYR A 484 -26.88 -3.37 15.22
CA TYR A 484 -26.25 -2.54 16.23
C TYR A 484 -27.11 -2.40 17.50
N VAL A 485 -28.44 -2.35 17.35
CA VAL A 485 -29.35 -2.32 18.50
C VAL A 485 -29.25 -3.61 19.35
N ASN A 486 -28.89 -4.73 18.74
CA ASN A 486 -28.66 -5.99 19.45
C ASN A 486 -27.39 -6.00 20.30
N ASN A 487 -26.52 -5.01 20.17
CA ASN A 487 -25.31 -4.91 20.97
C ASN A 487 -25.66 -4.66 22.44
N ALA A 488 -25.10 -5.45 23.34
CA ALA A 488 -25.37 -5.35 24.78
C ALA A 488 -24.92 -4.00 25.37
N ALA A 489 -24.00 -3.31 24.76
CA ALA A 489 -23.53 -1.99 25.15
C ALA A 489 -24.25 -0.84 24.39
N TYR A 490 -25.31 -1.16 23.63
CA TYR A 490 -26.08 -0.15 22.89
C TYR A 490 -26.76 0.84 23.85
N SER A 491 -26.48 2.11 23.68
CA SER A 491 -27.06 3.21 24.47
C SER A 491 -27.81 4.25 23.63
N GLY A 492 -28.04 3.92 22.35
CA GLY A 492 -28.63 4.80 21.35
C GLY A 492 -27.72 4.94 20.10
N THR A 493 -28.29 5.41 19.00
CA THR A 493 -27.49 5.74 17.80
C THR A 493 -26.70 7.00 18.09
N PRO A 494 -25.34 6.96 17.95
CA PRO A 494 -24.52 8.14 18.24
C PRO A 494 -24.74 9.27 17.24
N ASN A 495 -24.38 10.48 17.62
CA ASN A 495 -24.49 11.65 16.74
C ASN A 495 -23.46 11.62 15.63
N GLY A 496 -23.81 12.20 14.49
CA GLY A 496 -22.85 12.44 13.41
C GLY A 496 -21.82 13.50 13.79
N ALA A 497 -20.66 13.43 13.14
CA ALA A 497 -19.59 14.41 13.30
C ALA A 497 -19.14 14.95 11.95
N SER A 498 -18.66 16.18 11.94
CA SER A 498 -18.06 16.80 10.75
C SER A 498 -16.97 17.79 11.16
N GLY A 499 -16.05 18.05 10.25
CA GLY A 499 -15.01 19.03 10.48
C GLY A 499 -14.35 19.44 9.16
N SER A 500 -13.53 20.47 9.25
CA SER A 500 -12.73 20.96 8.14
C SER A 500 -11.33 21.32 8.62
N HIS A 501 -10.37 21.28 7.69
CA HIS A 501 -8.98 21.64 7.97
C HIS A 501 -8.34 22.34 6.79
N TYR A 502 -7.38 23.20 7.10
CA TYR A 502 -6.53 23.89 6.13
C TYR A 502 -5.10 23.41 6.30
N SER A 503 -4.47 22.97 5.19
CA SER A 503 -3.10 22.45 5.19
C SER A 503 -2.22 23.32 4.29
N PRO A 504 -1.59 24.40 4.81
CA PRO A 504 -0.62 25.19 4.08
C PRO A 504 0.69 24.42 3.89
N LYS A 505 1.40 24.73 2.80
CA LYS A 505 2.69 24.16 2.47
C LYS A 505 3.54 25.18 1.73
N VAL A 506 4.83 25.22 2.02
CA VAL A 506 5.83 25.94 1.23
C VAL A 506 7.06 25.07 1.06
N LEU A 507 7.46 24.83 -0.17
CA LEU A 507 8.72 24.17 -0.51
C LEU A 507 9.62 25.17 -1.26
N VAL A 508 10.86 25.29 -0.83
CA VAL A 508 11.90 26.09 -1.50
C VAL A 508 13.02 25.14 -1.96
N GLU A 509 13.36 25.20 -3.22
CA GLU A 509 14.43 24.41 -3.83
C GLU A 509 15.43 25.35 -4.50
N ALA A 510 16.70 25.33 -4.09
CA ALA A 510 17.76 26.16 -4.66
C ALA A 510 18.85 25.27 -5.28
N ARG A 511 19.04 25.36 -6.59
CA ARG A 511 20.14 24.72 -7.31
C ARG A 511 21.39 25.56 -7.16
N VAL A 512 22.14 25.32 -6.09
CA VAL A 512 23.35 26.09 -5.73
C VAL A 512 24.58 25.73 -6.59
N LEU A 513 24.61 24.48 -7.10
CA LEU A 513 25.57 23.98 -8.07
C LEU A 513 24.85 23.19 -9.15
N LYS A 514 25.51 22.91 -10.28
CA LYS A 514 24.94 22.12 -11.39
C LYS A 514 24.29 20.82 -10.92
N ASN A 515 24.87 20.17 -9.93
CA ASN A 515 24.45 18.87 -9.42
C ASN A 515 24.06 18.90 -7.94
N LEU A 516 23.90 20.07 -7.32
CA LEU A 516 23.54 20.20 -5.91
C LEU A 516 22.31 21.10 -5.75
N THR A 517 21.24 20.51 -5.26
CA THR A 517 20.01 21.21 -4.87
C THR A 517 19.86 21.17 -3.35
N LEU A 518 19.74 22.31 -2.72
CA LEU A 518 19.31 22.44 -1.32
C LEU A 518 17.81 22.66 -1.32
N TYR A 519 17.13 22.13 -0.32
CA TYR A 519 15.71 22.36 -0.17
C TYR A 519 15.30 22.53 1.29
N GLY A 520 14.20 23.23 1.48
CA GLY A 520 13.52 23.38 2.76
C GLY A 520 12.01 23.38 2.56
N GLN A 521 11.29 22.67 3.39
CA GLN A 521 9.84 22.59 3.37
C GLN A 521 9.27 22.88 4.76
N TYR A 522 8.23 23.70 4.80
CA TYR A 522 7.25 23.72 5.87
C TYR A 522 5.94 23.13 5.35
N SER A 523 5.28 22.27 6.12
CA SER A 523 3.99 21.71 5.73
C SER A 523 3.15 21.35 6.94
N GLU A 524 1.85 21.48 6.76
CA GLU A 524 0.84 20.97 7.68
C GLU A 524 0.08 19.81 7.05
N ALA A 525 -0.43 18.91 7.88
CA ALA A 525 -1.25 17.80 7.46
C ALA A 525 -2.28 17.47 8.54
N PHE A 526 -3.32 16.74 8.15
CA PHE A 526 -4.32 16.28 9.08
C PHE A 526 -4.83 14.88 8.75
N ARG A 527 -5.50 14.27 9.71
CA ARG A 527 -6.22 13.01 9.56
C ARG A 527 -7.58 13.12 10.27
N ALA A 528 -8.65 12.88 9.53
CA ALA A 528 -9.98 12.75 10.11
C ALA A 528 -10.07 11.47 10.95
N PRO A 529 -10.81 11.45 12.07
CA PRO A 529 -11.09 10.24 12.82
C PRO A 529 -11.83 9.21 11.96
N SER A 530 -11.51 7.92 12.13
CA SER A 530 -12.21 6.83 11.47
C SER A 530 -13.55 6.51 12.11
N ALA A 531 -14.38 5.74 11.41
CA ALA A 531 -15.67 5.29 11.95
C ALA A 531 -15.50 4.45 13.22
N THR A 532 -14.51 3.56 13.24
CA THR A 532 -14.20 2.71 14.41
C THR A 532 -13.75 3.54 15.61
N GLU A 533 -12.83 4.49 15.42
CA GLU A 533 -12.35 5.36 16.50
C GLU A 533 -13.48 6.17 17.13
N MET A 534 -14.50 6.54 16.34
CA MET A 534 -15.61 7.35 16.81
C MET A 534 -16.77 6.57 17.40
N TYR A 535 -17.07 5.36 16.87
CA TYR A 535 -18.38 4.73 17.11
C TYR A 535 -18.32 3.28 17.59
N LEU A 536 -17.13 2.69 17.74
CA LEU A 536 -16.99 1.33 18.27
C LEU A 536 -17.59 1.26 19.68
N THR A 537 -18.36 0.19 19.95
CA THR A 537 -18.87 -0.11 21.28
C THR A 537 -18.92 -1.63 21.45
N TYR A 538 -17.96 -2.18 22.20
CA TYR A 538 -17.81 -3.62 22.39
C TYR A 538 -17.53 -3.99 23.83
N GLY A 539 -18.10 -5.08 24.28
CA GLY A 539 -17.94 -5.58 25.65
C GLY A 539 -19.19 -5.37 26.50
N GLY A 540 -19.07 -5.49 27.79
CA GLY A 540 -20.23 -5.37 28.67
C GLY A 540 -19.91 -5.35 30.17
N THR A 541 -20.91 -4.97 30.95
CA THR A 541 -20.85 -4.94 32.41
C THR A 541 -20.41 -6.30 32.97
N GLY A 542 -19.50 -6.29 33.94
CA GLY A 542 -18.91 -7.49 34.54
C GLY A 542 -17.66 -8.00 33.84
N SER A 543 -17.24 -7.35 32.72
CA SER A 543 -16.05 -7.67 32.01
C SER A 543 -15.24 -6.39 31.72
N TYR A 544 -14.99 -6.09 30.47
CA TYR A 544 -14.42 -4.83 29.97
C TYR A 544 -15.39 -4.22 28.97
N VAL A 545 -15.15 -2.96 28.63
CA VAL A 545 -15.79 -2.33 27.49
C VAL A 545 -14.77 -1.52 26.69
N SER A 546 -14.86 -1.61 25.36
CA SER A 546 -14.13 -0.74 24.45
C SER A 546 -15.13 0.23 23.80
N ILE A 547 -14.85 1.51 23.88
CA ILE A 547 -15.76 2.57 23.41
C ILE A 547 -15.04 3.52 22.46
N GLY A 548 -15.71 3.85 21.38
CA GLY A 548 -15.35 4.97 20.50
C GLY A 548 -15.68 6.31 21.17
N ASN A 549 -15.14 7.36 20.59
CA ASN A 549 -15.38 8.71 21.10
C ASN A 549 -15.82 9.63 19.95
N GLN A 550 -17.12 9.93 19.91
CA GLN A 550 -17.69 10.81 18.87
C GLN A 550 -17.19 12.25 18.91
N ASN A 551 -16.52 12.66 20.00
CA ASN A 551 -15.97 14.00 20.20
C ASN A 551 -14.49 14.12 19.78
N LEU A 552 -13.92 13.08 19.17
CA LEU A 552 -12.55 13.10 18.68
C LEU A 552 -12.33 14.25 17.70
N LYS A 553 -11.27 15.00 17.96
CA LYS A 553 -10.77 16.02 17.04
C LYS A 553 -9.86 15.36 16.01
N PRO A 554 -9.77 15.91 14.79
CA PRO A 554 -8.79 15.47 13.83
C PRO A 554 -7.37 15.54 14.39
N GLU A 555 -6.55 14.55 14.04
CA GLU A 555 -5.11 14.67 14.24
C GLU A 555 -4.55 15.69 13.27
N THR A 556 -3.67 16.53 13.76
CA THR A 556 -2.97 17.51 12.92
C THR A 556 -1.48 17.42 13.12
N SER A 557 -0.72 17.74 12.09
CA SER A 557 0.72 17.86 12.16
C SER A 557 1.19 19.16 11.54
N ARG A 558 2.28 19.69 12.09
CA ARG A 558 3.05 20.79 11.52
C ARG A 558 4.52 20.45 11.63
N GLY A 559 5.27 20.68 10.57
CA GLY A 559 6.67 20.34 10.60
C GLY A 559 7.47 21.01 9.52
N TRP A 560 8.78 20.89 9.65
CA TRP A 560 9.71 21.32 8.63
C TRP A 560 10.71 20.21 8.29
N GLU A 561 11.19 20.25 7.08
CA GLU A 561 12.25 19.40 6.58
C GLU A 561 13.24 20.25 5.80
N VAL A 562 14.53 20.03 6.05
CA VAL A 562 15.61 20.63 5.27
C VAL A 562 16.54 19.52 4.77
N GLY A 563 17.04 19.68 3.56
CA GLY A 563 17.90 18.67 3.01
C GLY A 563 18.72 19.13 1.81
N ALA A 564 19.53 18.20 1.33
CA ALA A 564 20.37 18.38 0.17
C ALA A 564 20.28 17.16 -0.75
N ARG A 565 20.22 17.40 -2.04
CA ARG A 565 20.33 16.38 -3.09
C ARG A 565 21.51 16.70 -3.99
N TYR A 566 22.40 15.72 -4.14
CA TYR A 566 23.57 15.81 -5.02
C TYR A 566 23.52 14.73 -6.10
N GLY A 567 23.91 15.08 -7.33
CA GLY A 567 24.14 14.15 -8.42
C GLY A 567 22.87 13.63 -9.09
N ASP A 568 22.96 12.42 -9.63
CA ASP A 568 21.96 11.77 -10.45
C ASP A 568 21.71 10.31 -10.02
N THR A 569 20.99 9.54 -10.85
CA THR A 569 20.69 8.12 -10.60
C THR A 569 21.92 7.21 -10.62
N LYS A 570 23.03 7.62 -11.22
CA LYS A 570 24.29 6.87 -11.25
C LYS A 570 25.23 7.25 -10.10
N ARG A 571 25.28 8.53 -9.78
CA ARG A 571 26.15 9.08 -8.72
C ARG A 571 25.38 10.13 -7.95
N GLY A 572 24.62 9.71 -6.97
CA GLY A 572 23.75 10.58 -6.23
C GLY A 572 23.77 10.35 -4.74
N ALA A 573 23.46 11.38 -4.01
CA ALA A 573 23.27 11.34 -2.56
C ALA A 573 22.15 12.29 -2.16
N THR A 574 21.38 11.90 -1.14
CA THR A 574 20.39 12.75 -0.49
C THR A 574 20.57 12.66 1.01
N ILE A 575 20.39 13.77 1.70
CA ILE A 575 20.29 13.84 3.15
C ILE A 575 19.15 14.77 3.51
N SER A 576 18.34 14.39 4.51
CA SER A 576 17.28 15.22 5.04
C SER A 576 17.24 15.17 6.56
N PHE A 577 16.89 16.29 7.16
CA PHE A 577 16.59 16.47 8.58
C PHE A 577 15.14 16.91 8.69
N PHE A 578 14.37 16.31 9.57
CA PHE A 578 12.96 16.63 9.78
C PHE A 578 12.63 16.76 11.26
N ASP A 579 11.63 17.59 11.56
CA ASP A 579 11.08 17.81 12.90
C ASP A 579 9.60 18.12 12.79
N ASN A 580 8.76 17.23 13.29
CA ASN A 580 7.31 17.27 13.16
C ASN A 580 6.67 17.24 14.54
N TYR A 581 5.66 18.10 14.73
CA TYR A 581 4.81 18.16 15.90
C TYR A 581 3.40 17.74 15.52
N TYR A 582 2.83 16.85 16.34
CA TYR A 582 1.48 16.31 16.15
C TYR A 582 0.62 16.73 17.33
N HIS A 583 -0.61 17.13 17.03
CA HIS A 583 -1.61 17.51 18.00
C HIS A 583 -2.85 16.63 17.85
N ASN A 584 -3.56 16.41 18.96
CA ASN A 584 -4.74 15.56 19.02
C ASN A 584 -4.49 14.15 18.50
N PHE A 585 -3.31 13.58 18.76
CA PHE A 585 -2.93 12.23 18.34
C PHE A 585 -3.93 11.23 18.93
N ILE A 586 -4.65 10.49 18.08
CA ILE A 586 -5.69 9.56 18.52
C ILE A 586 -5.03 8.26 18.99
N ASP A 587 -5.32 7.89 20.22
CA ASP A 587 -4.78 6.69 20.84
C ASP A 587 -5.85 6.05 21.74
N THR A 588 -5.61 4.80 22.17
CA THR A 588 -6.48 4.08 23.10
C THR A 588 -5.87 4.10 24.49
N ILE A 589 -6.64 4.53 25.48
CA ILE A 589 -6.24 4.48 26.88
C ILE A 589 -7.10 3.47 27.66
N THR A 590 -6.53 2.95 28.74
CA THR A 590 -7.29 2.19 29.75
C THR A 590 -7.70 3.15 30.86
N THR A 591 -9.00 3.23 31.14
CA THR A 591 -9.56 4.16 32.12
C THR A 591 -10.62 3.47 33.00
N THR A 592 -11.29 4.22 33.85
CA THR A 592 -12.40 3.72 34.67
C THR A 592 -13.74 4.14 34.09
N ALA A 593 -14.83 3.44 34.43
CA ALA A 593 -16.17 3.79 34.00
C ALA A 593 -16.55 5.24 34.36
N ALA A 594 -16.19 5.68 35.55
CA ALA A 594 -16.47 7.02 36.05
C ALA A 594 -15.71 8.10 35.23
N ALA A 595 -14.44 7.84 34.91
CA ALA A 595 -13.62 8.77 34.10
C ALA A 595 -14.09 8.83 32.64
N ALA A 596 -14.56 7.70 32.09
CA ALA A 596 -15.14 7.62 30.75
C ALA A 596 -16.61 8.14 30.70
N GLY A 597 -17.18 8.55 31.83
CA GLY A 597 -18.57 9.04 31.90
C GLY A 597 -19.64 8.00 31.61
N ILE A 598 -19.33 6.70 31.76
CA ILE A 598 -20.26 5.60 31.54
C ILE A 598 -20.66 4.89 32.84
N GLY A 599 -21.88 4.37 32.89
CA GLY A 599 -22.37 3.54 34.00
C GLY A 599 -21.87 2.10 33.84
N GLY A 600 -21.94 1.35 34.97
CA GLY A 600 -21.61 -0.07 34.97
C GLY A 600 -20.33 -0.42 35.74
N TYR A 601 -20.13 -1.73 35.93
CA TYR A 601 -18.94 -2.27 36.59
C TYR A 601 -18.09 -3.05 35.58
N TYR A 602 -16.87 -2.57 35.34
CA TYR A 602 -15.92 -3.13 34.35
C TYR A 602 -14.60 -3.49 35.05
N PRO A 603 -14.51 -4.69 35.66
CA PRO A 603 -13.35 -5.12 36.44
C PRO A 603 -12.08 -5.26 35.60
N PHE A 604 -12.21 -5.44 34.29
CA PHE A 604 -11.09 -5.56 33.36
C PHE A 604 -10.81 -4.25 32.60
N GLY A 605 -11.45 -3.13 33.01
CA GLY A 605 -11.18 -1.80 32.47
C GLY A 605 -12.13 -1.32 31.40
N VAL A 606 -12.03 -0.03 31.13
CA VAL A 606 -12.67 0.66 30.00
C VAL A 606 -11.57 1.11 29.06
N PHE A 607 -11.66 0.70 27.79
CA PHE A 607 -10.75 1.11 26.74
C PHE A 607 -11.45 2.18 25.91
N GLU A 608 -10.89 3.38 25.89
CA GLU A 608 -11.48 4.54 25.23
C GLU A 608 -10.51 5.16 24.24
N TYR A 609 -11.01 5.56 23.07
CA TYR A 609 -10.26 6.40 22.14
C TYR A 609 -10.22 7.84 22.60
N VAL A 610 -9.03 8.40 22.71
CA VAL A 610 -8.81 9.78 23.16
C VAL A 610 -7.83 10.52 22.25
N ASN A 611 -7.87 11.85 22.30
CA ASN A 611 -6.83 12.67 21.71
C ASN A 611 -5.71 12.92 22.72
N ARG A 612 -4.51 12.35 22.52
CA ARG A 612 -3.28 12.80 23.20
C ARG A 612 -2.88 14.16 22.65
N GLN A 613 -2.45 15.09 23.50
CA GLN A 613 -2.34 16.48 23.05
C GLN A 613 -1.10 16.73 22.18
N HIS A 614 0.08 16.25 22.56
CA HIS A 614 1.33 16.63 21.91
C HIS A 614 2.28 15.44 21.72
N VAL A 615 2.60 15.17 20.45
CA VAL A 615 3.63 14.21 20.06
C VAL A 615 4.65 14.93 19.18
N ARG A 616 5.96 14.67 19.38
CA ARG A 616 7.03 15.17 18.52
C ARG A 616 7.84 14.01 17.96
N ILE A 617 8.12 14.05 16.64
CA ILE A 617 8.98 13.09 15.96
C ILE A 617 10.00 13.85 15.10
N TYR A 618 11.28 13.63 15.35
CA TYR A 618 12.37 14.25 14.58
C TYR A 618 13.41 13.21 14.18
N GLY A 619 14.22 13.54 13.17
CA GLY A 619 15.24 12.60 12.74
C GLY A 619 16.04 13.04 11.53
N VAL A 620 16.84 12.09 11.03
CA VAL A 620 17.68 12.25 9.86
C VAL A 620 17.64 11.02 8.99
N GLU A 621 17.58 11.22 7.68
CA GLU A 621 17.65 10.19 6.67
C GLU A 621 18.72 10.51 5.64
N ALA A 622 19.46 9.51 5.19
CA ALA A 622 20.47 9.67 4.16
C ALA A 622 20.45 8.50 3.19
N ARG A 623 20.68 8.79 1.92
CA ARG A 623 20.85 7.77 0.87
C ARG A 623 21.97 8.19 -0.06
N ALA A 624 22.68 7.20 -0.57
CA ALA A 624 23.64 7.43 -1.63
C ALA A 624 23.68 6.22 -2.57
N ASN A 625 24.00 6.50 -3.82
CA ASN A 625 24.27 5.49 -4.84
C ASN A 625 25.45 5.94 -5.68
N TRP A 626 26.29 4.99 -6.05
CA TRP A 626 27.45 5.24 -6.86
C TRP A 626 27.72 4.07 -7.80
N THR A 627 27.56 4.31 -9.10
CA THR A 627 27.97 3.39 -10.15
C THR A 627 29.37 3.77 -10.63
N PHE A 628 30.33 2.85 -10.48
CA PHE A 628 31.72 3.03 -10.90
C PHE A 628 32.21 1.83 -11.72
N ALA A 629 33.29 2.01 -12.48
CA ALA A 629 33.92 0.97 -13.28
C ALA A 629 32.91 0.14 -14.14
N ASN A 630 31.94 0.78 -14.77
CA ASN A 630 30.91 0.29 -15.70
C ASN A 630 29.95 -0.78 -15.17
N TYR A 631 30.35 -1.62 -14.21
CA TYR A 631 29.59 -2.78 -13.75
C TYR A 631 29.31 -2.79 -12.25
N TRP A 632 30.03 -1.95 -11.49
CA TRP A 632 29.91 -1.91 -10.04
C TRP A 632 28.96 -0.82 -9.58
N GLN A 633 28.10 -1.13 -8.66
CA GLN A 633 27.24 -0.18 -7.98
C GLN A 633 27.33 -0.39 -6.48
N VAL A 634 27.46 0.68 -5.73
CA VAL A 634 27.31 0.73 -4.26
C VAL A 634 26.11 1.59 -3.96
N TRP A 635 25.32 1.16 -2.98
CA TRP A 635 24.22 1.98 -2.45
C TRP A 635 24.16 1.88 -0.95
N THR A 636 23.61 2.92 -0.32
CA THR A 636 23.34 2.96 1.10
C THR A 636 22.03 3.70 1.38
N SER A 637 21.37 3.29 2.46
CA SER A 637 20.21 3.99 3.03
C SER A 637 20.34 3.94 4.54
N LEU A 638 20.25 5.09 5.21
CA LEU A 638 20.36 5.24 6.65
C LEU A 638 19.16 6.02 7.15
N ALA A 639 18.60 5.64 8.30
CA ALA A 639 17.47 6.34 8.91
C ALA A 639 17.56 6.30 10.44
N TYR A 640 17.38 7.46 11.05
CA TYR A 640 17.23 7.63 12.49
C TYR A 640 16.02 8.51 12.77
N SER A 641 15.19 8.06 13.70
CA SER A 641 14.06 8.83 14.23
C SER A 641 14.00 8.70 15.75
N ASP A 642 13.55 9.75 16.43
CA ASP A 642 13.17 9.76 17.83
C ASP A 642 11.78 10.35 17.96
N GLY A 643 10.88 9.66 18.64
CA GLY A 643 9.49 10.08 18.83
C GLY A 643 9.10 10.02 20.30
N ARG A 644 8.38 11.04 20.75
CA ARG A 644 7.95 11.16 22.14
C ARG A 644 6.56 11.78 22.25
N ASP A 645 5.78 11.24 23.16
CA ASP A 645 4.73 12.02 23.82
C ASP A 645 5.42 13.05 24.71
N THR A 646 5.14 14.33 24.44
CA THR A 646 5.83 15.43 25.17
C THR A 646 5.12 15.81 26.46
N ASP A 647 3.88 15.39 26.67
CA ASP A 647 3.10 15.62 27.87
C ASP A 647 3.44 14.57 28.94
N GLU A 648 3.46 13.32 28.56
CA GLU A 648 3.81 12.20 29.45
C GLU A 648 5.33 11.93 29.53
N HIS A 649 6.13 12.56 28.64
CA HIS A 649 7.59 12.39 28.53
C HIS A 649 8.04 10.95 28.22
N VAL A 650 7.21 10.16 27.53
CA VAL A 650 7.48 8.79 27.16
C VAL A 650 7.85 8.65 25.67
N HIS A 651 8.59 7.60 25.34
CA HIS A 651 8.93 7.29 23.95
C HIS A 651 7.79 6.54 23.28
N LEU A 652 7.64 6.72 21.96
CA LEU A 652 6.66 5.99 21.15
C LEU A 652 7.20 4.60 20.76
N ASN A 653 6.43 3.54 21.00
CA ASN A 653 6.75 2.18 20.59
C ASN A 653 6.70 1.99 19.05
N SER A 654 6.02 2.86 18.33
CA SER A 654 5.94 2.85 16.86
C SER A 654 7.21 3.35 16.16
N VAL A 655 8.17 3.94 16.88
CA VAL A 655 9.42 4.45 16.30
C VAL A 655 10.47 3.35 16.23
N ALA A 656 10.94 3.05 15.02
CA ALA A 656 12.02 2.09 14.81
C ALA A 656 13.37 2.63 15.30
N PRO A 657 14.28 1.77 15.79
CA PRO A 657 15.63 2.19 16.12
C PRO A 657 16.41 2.62 14.88
N PHE A 658 17.59 3.24 15.05
CA PHE A 658 18.50 3.53 13.94
C PHE A 658 18.71 2.31 13.05
N ARG A 659 18.50 2.46 11.74
CA ARG A 659 18.64 1.41 10.74
C ARG A 659 19.51 1.85 9.58
N GLY A 660 20.17 0.86 8.98
CA GLY A 660 20.96 1.08 7.80
C GLY A 660 20.95 -0.11 6.85
N ILE A 661 21.11 0.20 5.58
CA ILE A 661 21.28 -0.75 4.48
C ILE A 661 22.51 -0.32 3.71
N VAL A 662 23.42 -1.25 3.45
CA VAL A 662 24.57 -1.04 2.56
C VAL A 662 24.63 -2.21 1.60
N GLY A 663 24.82 -1.94 0.32
CA GLY A 663 24.92 -2.98 -0.66
C GLY A 663 25.93 -2.67 -1.76
N VAL A 664 26.44 -3.73 -2.36
CA VAL A 664 27.30 -3.70 -3.53
C VAL A 664 26.74 -4.66 -4.58
N ALA A 665 26.67 -4.21 -5.82
CA ALA A 665 26.26 -5.00 -6.96
C ALA A 665 27.35 -5.01 -8.02
N TYR A 666 27.48 -6.16 -8.70
CA TYR A 666 28.23 -6.32 -9.92
C TYR A 666 27.30 -6.84 -10.99
N ASN A 667 27.03 -6.04 -12.03
CA ASN A 667 26.06 -6.38 -13.07
C ASN A 667 26.70 -6.29 -14.44
N ARG A 668 26.75 -7.42 -15.14
CA ARG A 668 27.10 -7.53 -16.56
C ARG A 668 25.87 -7.76 -17.41
N GLU A 669 26.03 -7.88 -18.71
CA GLU A 669 24.95 -8.05 -19.67
C GLU A 669 24.12 -9.32 -19.41
N HIS A 670 24.77 -10.43 -19.08
CA HIS A 670 24.14 -11.74 -18.95
C HIS A 670 24.08 -12.30 -17.53
N TRP A 671 24.77 -11.69 -16.59
CA TRP A 671 24.76 -12.11 -15.19
C TRP A 671 25.12 -10.98 -14.23
N GLY A 672 24.74 -11.16 -13.01
CA GLY A 672 25.10 -10.23 -11.95
C GLY A 672 24.91 -10.82 -10.57
N ALA A 673 25.50 -10.17 -9.58
CA ALA A 673 25.37 -10.52 -8.17
C ALA A 673 25.24 -9.25 -7.33
N ASN A 674 24.47 -9.35 -6.23
CA ASN A 674 24.30 -8.30 -5.26
C ASN A 674 24.59 -8.89 -3.86
N PHE A 675 25.40 -8.20 -3.10
CA PHE A 675 25.63 -8.48 -1.69
C PHE A 675 25.16 -7.26 -0.89
N SER A 676 24.36 -7.48 0.14
CA SER A 676 23.86 -6.40 0.98
C SER A 676 23.84 -6.78 2.45
N THR A 677 23.99 -5.78 3.29
CA THR A 677 23.78 -5.90 4.73
C THR A 677 22.69 -4.95 5.17
N THR A 678 21.81 -5.44 6.03
CA THR A 678 20.83 -4.64 6.76
C THR A 678 21.15 -4.74 8.24
N PHE A 679 21.25 -3.60 8.90
CA PHE A 679 21.56 -3.55 10.32
C PHE A 679 20.63 -2.58 11.05
N ALA A 680 20.43 -2.85 12.34
CA ALA A 680 19.70 -1.96 13.24
C ALA A 680 20.39 -1.89 14.60
N ALA A 681 20.31 -0.73 15.23
CA ALA A 681 20.72 -0.57 16.63
C ALA A 681 19.74 -1.28 17.58
N ALA A 682 20.14 -1.48 18.82
CA ALA A 682 19.23 -1.96 19.84
C ALA A 682 18.10 -0.93 20.08
N ARG A 683 16.85 -1.41 20.18
CA ARG A 683 15.72 -0.58 20.62
C ARG A 683 15.68 -0.57 22.14
N ASN A 684 16.17 0.51 22.75
CA ASN A 684 16.13 0.73 24.19
C ASN A 684 15.15 1.84 24.58
N LYS A 685 14.77 2.71 23.62
CA LYS A 685 13.81 3.78 23.77
C LYS A 685 12.42 3.22 23.50
N VAL A 686 11.65 2.99 24.54
CA VAL A 686 10.30 2.42 24.52
C VAL A 686 9.44 3.16 25.53
N GLU A 687 8.12 3.09 25.39
CA GLU A 687 7.17 3.76 26.26
C GLU A 687 7.38 3.36 27.73
N ASN A 688 7.36 2.08 28.01
CA ASN A 688 7.67 1.56 29.34
C ASN A 688 9.16 1.19 29.46
N MET A 689 9.99 2.14 29.90
CA MET A 689 11.43 1.96 30.05
C MET A 689 11.82 0.91 31.11
N ALA A 690 10.95 0.63 32.07
CA ALA A 690 11.17 -0.39 33.09
C ALA A 690 10.92 -1.80 32.55
N SER A 691 10.08 -1.96 31.53
CA SER A 691 9.81 -3.24 30.89
C SER A 691 10.88 -3.59 29.84
N ASN A 692 11.19 -4.88 29.72
CA ASN A 692 12.00 -5.42 28.63
C ASN A 692 11.15 -5.99 27.47
N ALA A 693 9.81 -5.92 27.55
CA ALA A 693 8.92 -6.50 26.56
C ALA A 693 9.25 -5.99 25.15
N ASN A 694 9.26 -4.68 24.96
CA ASN A 694 9.44 -4.04 23.65
C ASN A 694 10.90 -3.72 23.29
N LYS A 695 11.88 -3.95 24.18
CA LYS A 695 13.31 -3.77 23.88
C LYS A 695 13.82 -4.88 22.98
N THR A 696 14.61 -4.54 21.97
CA THR A 696 15.24 -5.53 21.08
C THR A 696 16.73 -5.33 20.96
N PRO A 697 17.52 -6.42 20.86
CA PRO A 697 18.96 -6.30 20.58
C PRO A 697 19.19 -5.76 19.17
N GLY A 698 20.33 -5.09 18.98
CA GLY A 698 20.81 -4.71 17.65
C GLY A 698 21.23 -5.94 16.83
N TYR A 699 21.22 -5.77 15.51
CA TYR A 699 21.60 -6.84 14.59
C TYR A 699 22.27 -6.32 13.31
N ALA A 700 22.97 -7.23 12.63
CA ALA A 700 23.34 -7.11 11.24
C ALA A 700 23.10 -8.46 10.56
N ILE A 701 22.42 -8.42 9.40
CA ILE A 701 22.15 -9.58 8.54
C ILE A 701 22.70 -9.32 7.16
N PHE A 702 23.05 -10.38 6.47
CA PHE A 702 23.69 -10.34 5.17
C PHE A 702 22.89 -11.17 4.17
N ASP A 703 22.67 -10.60 2.99
CA ASP A 703 21.95 -11.21 1.90
C ASP A 703 22.82 -11.25 0.64
N LEU A 704 22.78 -12.37 -0.09
CA LEU A 704 23.45 -12.54 -1.37
C LEU A 704 22.43 -12.94 -2.41
N THR A 705 22.35 -12.21 -3.51
CA THR A 705 21.47 -12.54 -4.65
C THR A 705 22.27 -12.54 -5.94
N GLY A 706 21.88 -13.37 -6.88
CA GLY A 706 22.49 -13.44 -8.20
C GLY A 706 21.44 -13.66 -9.28
N TRP A 707 21.81 -13.34 -10.51
CA TRP A 707 20.95 -13.55 -11.67
C TRP A 707 21.76 -13.95 -12.91
N TYR A 708 21.09 -14.68 -13.79
CA TYR A 708 21.64 -15.12 -15.05
C TYR A 708 20.60 -15.07 -16.17
N SER A 709 20.95 -14.51 -17.33
CA SER A 709 20.17 -14.50 -18.56
C SER A 709 20.98 -15.20 -19.67
N PRO A 710 20.55 -16.40 -20.11
CA PRO A 710 21.28 -17.18 -21.12
C PRO A 710 21.33 -16.44 -22.47
N LYS A 711 22.49 -16.46 -23.16
CA LYS A 711 22.64 -15.80 -24.47
C LYS A 711 21.72 -16.37 -25.54
N PHE A 712 21.43 -17.68 -25.47
CA PHE A 712 20.55 -18.38 -26.42
C PHE A 712 19.05 -18.11 -26.15
N PHE A 713 18.71 -17.57 -24.96
CA PHE A 713 17.35 -17.17 -24.62
C PHE A 713 17.37 -15.89 -23.77
N PRO A 714 17.67 -14.71 -24.38
CA PRO A 714 17.91 -13.46 -23.67
C PRO A 714 16.69 -12.93 -22.92
N ASN A 715 15.49 -13.40 -23.28
CA ASN A 715 14.23 -13.04 -22.63
C ASN A 715 14.02 -13.77 -21.29
N LEU A 716 14.79 -14.83 -21.03
CA LEU A 716 14.77 -15.56 -19.76
C LEU A 716 15.77 -14.94 -18.79
N ARG A 717 15.33 -14.76 -17.55
CA ARG A 717 16.18 -14.41 -16.43
C ARG A 717 15.89 -15.32 -15.25
N VAL A 718 16.89 -16.03 -14.79
CA VAL A 718 16.81 -16.82 -13.56
C VAL A 718 17.56 -16.07 -12.45
N GLN A 719 16.95 -15.99 -11.29
CA GLN A 719 17.49 -15.31 -10.13
C GLN A 719 17.46 -16.24 -8.92
N ALA A 720 18.49 -16.18 -8.10
CA ALA A 720 18.55 -16.91 -6.85
C ALA A 720 19.06 -15.98 -5.73
N GLY A 721 18.52 -16.14 -4.53
CA GLY A 721 18.91 -15.36 -3.36
C GLY A 721 19.05 -16.24 -2.12
N MET A 722 20.08 -15.95 -1.33
CA MET A 722 20.27 -16.47 0.02
C MET A 722 20.14 -15.28 0.99
N TYR A 723 19.18 -15.37 1.88
CA TYR A 723 18.84 -14.32 2.84
C TYR A 723 19.25 -14.74 4.25
N ASN A 724 19.67 -13.74 5.07
CA ASN A 724 20.21 -14.00 6.40
C ASN A 724 21.27 -15.12 6.38
N MET A 725 22.25 -14.99 5.46
CA MET A 725 23.18 -16.08 5.10
C MET A 725 23.95 -16.67 6.29
N PHE A 726 24.16 -15.90 7.36
CA PHE A 726 24.83 -16.35 8.58
C PHE A 726 23.88 -16.87 9.66
N ASN A 727 22.59 -17.05 9.33
CA ASN A 727 21.57 -17.61 10.22
C ASN A 727 21.47 -16.87 11.57
N LYS A 728 21.52 -15.52 11.54
CA LYS A 728 21.44 -14.68 12.73
C LYS A 728 20.01 -14.60 13.23
N ARG A 729 19.75 -14.87 14.52
CA ARG A 729 18.48 -14.54 15.17
C ARG A 729 18.39 -13.03 15.34
N TYR A 730 17.33 -12.42 14.82
CA TYR A 730 17.08 -10.99 14.93
C TYR A 730 15.58 -10.69 14.98
N TYR A 731 15.25 -9.44 15.30
CA TYR A 731 13.89 -8.98 15.48
C TYR A 731 13.64 -7.72 14.66
N ASN A 732 12.49 -7.67 13.95
CA ASN A 732 11.94 -6.38 13.57
C ASN A 732 11.28 -5.79 14.81
N ALA A 733 11.74 -4.63 15.26
CA ALA A 733 11.27 -4.03 16.50
C ALA A 733 9.77 -3.74 16.51
N LEU A 734 9.19 -3.45 15.35
CA LEU A 734 7.75 -3.13 15.20
C LEU A 734 6.84 -4.37 15.22
N ASP A 735 7.41 -5.57 15.06
CA ASP A 735 6.64 -6.82 15.10
C ASP A 735 6.43 -7.33 16.56
N ILE A 736 7.00 -6.66 17.54
CA ILE A 736 6.81 -7.01 18.94
C ILE A 736 5.66 -6.17 19.49
N PRO A 737 4.51 -6.79 19.83
CA PRO A 737 3.37 -6.07 20.38
C PRO A 737 3.68 -5.54 21.79
N ASP A 738 2.92 -4.57 22.25
CA ASP A 738 3.11 -3.94 23.57
C ASP A 738 2.86 -4.90 24.72
N SER A 739 1.98 -5.89 24.52
CA SER A 739 1.77 -6.99 25.44
C SER A 739 2.07 -8.33 24.75
N ILE A 740 2.95 -9.13 25.35
CA ILE A 740 3.34 -10.44 24.82
C ILE A 740 2.84 -11.55 25.75
N SER A 741 2.14 -12.53 25.21
CA SER A 741 1.69 -13.73 25.90
C SER A 741 2.58 -14.95 25.69
N VAL A 742 3.51 -14.88 24.73
CA VAL A 742 4.47 -15.93 24.34
C VAL A 742 5.89 -15.42 24.47
N PRO A 743 6.91 -16.30 24.49
CA PRO A 743 8.31 -15.85 24.58
C PRO A 743 8.67 -14.91 23.43
N LYS A 744 9.52 -13.91 23.68
CA LYS A 744 9.96 -12.93 22.65
C LYS A 744 10.53 -13.60 21.40
N SER A 745 11.15 -14.78 21.52
CA SER A 745 11.68 -15.53 20.37
C SER A 745 10.61 -15.96 19.35
N TYR A 746 9.35 -16.00 19.72
CA TYR A 746 8.21 -16.19 18.80
C TYR A 746 8.15 -15.10 17.72
N TYR A 747 8.53 -13.87 18.07
CA TYR A 747 8.54 -12.70 17.17
C TYR A 747 9.86 -12.53 16.42
N SER A 748 10.78 -13.51 16.51
CA SER A 748 12.01 -13.46 15.72
C SER A 748 11.73 -13.62 14.24
N GLN A 749 12.58 -13.00 13.43
CA GLN A 749 12.50 -13.07 11.97
C GLN A 749 13.06 -14.41 11.44
N PRO A 750 12.81 -14.78 10.18
CA PRO A 750 13.33 -16.00 9.59
C PRO A 750 14.85 -16.14 9.71
N GLY A 751 15.30 -17.36 9.90
CA GLY A 751 16.69 -17.76 9.79
C GLY A 751 17.18 -17.67 8.33
N ARG A 752 18.24 -18.39 8.00
CA ARG A 752 18.72 -18.48 6.62
C ARG A 752 17.65 -19.09 5.72
N SER A 753 17.32 -18.39 4.62
CA SER A 753 16.32 -18.82 3.65
C SER A 753 16.82 -18.62 2.23
N PHE A 754 16.19 -19.30 1.28
CA PHE A 754 16.51 -19.24 -0.15
C PHE A 754 15.26 -18.85 -0.95
N LYS A 755 15.46 -18.04 -1.99
CA LYS A 755 14.43 -17.67 -2.95
C LYS A 755 14.95 -17.88 -4.35
N VAL A 756 14.12 -18.44 -5.24
CA VAL A 756 14.43 -18.59 -6.66
C VAL A 756 13.30 -17.97 -7.48
N THR A 757 13.66 -17.19 -8.46
CA THR A 757 12.69 -16.53 -9.37
C THR A 757 13.11 -16.74 -10.81
N THR A 758 12.15 -17.11 -11.65
CA THR A 758 12.29 -17.17 -13.11
C THR A 758 11.39 -16.10 -13.73
N LEU A 759 11.96 -15.29 -14.60
CA LEU A 759 11.30 -14.21 -15.34
C LEU A 759 11.44 -14.46 -16.83
N ILE A 760 10.35 -14.38 -17.58
CA ILE A 760 10.34 -14.45 -19.04
C ILE A 760 9.59 -13.23 -19.57
N ASN A 761 10.28 -12.41 -20.38
CA ASN A 761 9.69 -11.26 -21.07
C ASN A 761 9.67 -11.56 -22.58
N PHE A 762 8.54 -11.42 -23.26
CA PHE A 762 8.41 -11.73 -24.68
C PHE A 762 7.59 -10.72 -25.46
#